data_e6d6e3d3783b15c37e6b275d70167ca0
#
_entry.id   e6d6e3d3783b15c37e6b275d70167ca0
#
_cell.length_a   1.000
_cell.length_b   1.000
_cell.length_c   1.000
_cell.angle_alpha   90.00
_cell.angle_beta   90.00
_cell.angle_gamma   90.00
#
_symmetry.space_group_name_H-M   'P 1'
#
loop_
_entity.id
_entity.type
_entity.pdbx_description
1 polymer ?
#
loop_
_entity_poly.entity_id
_entity_poly.type
_entity_poly.pdbx_seq_one_letter_code
_entity_poly.pdbx_strand_id
1 'polypeptide(L)'
;DPTDRDTRWAKYLYEHLKKRANDDEMVAFGVSEKDMWRVIIHIDPTLQEGFKMAIKGSDIELTAADDRQMLWLQYQLIKKISKEDPRINGSDLPPAIINLTDTCGTFAFDYQSIYSPSGLNPDYTGVMGLNNFDDSWGIWGHNLRKVLGDNVDKVYATIHGKTDDSQLCFSSEEMYRQIESYIVDNIGEKGSSRFVIAPDDTPYACTCASCTAMGNTEKNATPAVTELLLRLSQRFPKHSFFTISYLSTKQVTDKQLPSNAGIIVSAIDFPLRRIDGKNAQEKKFMQQLNQWKKVSKNIYIWDYINNFDDYLTPFPILKIAQQRLRFFKQNGASGIFFNGSGYSYSSFDAMRTFVLSALLINPELPVEELVRDYFNQEYPLSKKWLYDYYINLENSVQSGKKLGIYVGIAELEQSFLNPEKFIKFYDEMGDYVSDAKGKERKKLHELQTALSYTRLEMGRNHSYDPYGYAQRNGKQIQPTPQVRKWLTQLKEHHAFTGMEYYNESADEIDYYIKEWEQYILASDIKKNLFLGIMPSSTPPTDKDGLKRLTDSTHGLPGNYHCGWTTLPKEKYEISLPVKGINKTGNIYISFLNLPRHRFYPPRQIEISKDGAIYKTINLETDDSVEKGELVKITTPIDLNRAELVSIKVMGAKKPRAQIGIDEIAFVP
;
A
#
# COMPACT_ATOMS: atom_id res chain seq x y z
N ASP A 1 -30.98 -0.70 -37.03
CA ASP A 1 -31.49 -1.79 -36.18
C ASP A 1 -30.52 -2.04 -35.04
N PRO A 2 -31.01 -2.23 -33.81
CA PRO A 2 -30.13 -2.50 -32.66
C PRO A 2 -29.41 -3.86 -32.80
N THR A 3 -28.15 -3.89 -32.43
CA THR A 3 -27.42 -5.13 -32.37
C THR A 3 -27.82 -5.96 -31.11
N ASP A 4 -27.49 -7.26 -31.08
CA ASP A 4 -27.67 -8.07 -29.85
C ASP A 4 -26.97 -7.47 -28.63
N ARG A 5 -25.87 -6.78 -28.85
CA ARG A 5 -25.08 -6.11 -27.80
C ARG A 5 -25.82 -4.86 -27.29
N ASP A 6 -26.38 -4.03 -28.19
CA ASP A 6 -27.20 -2.88 -27.80
C ASP A 6 -28.43 -3.33 -26.99
N THR A 7 -29.10 -4.40 -27.46
CA THR A 7 -30.28 -4.98 -26.78
C THR A 7 -29.95 -5.46 -25.35
N ARG A 8 -28.80 -6.12 -25.16
CA ARG A 8 -28.35 -6.53 -23.81
C ARG A 8 -28.14 -5.37 -22.88
N TRP A 9 -27.50 -4.30 -23.35
CA TRP A 9 -27.28 -3.10 -22.54
C TRP A 9 -28.57 -2.33 -22.25
N ALA A 10 -29.52 -2.27 -23.22
CA ALA A 10 -30.83 -1.69 -22.99
C ALA A 10 -31.60 -2.46 -21.91
N LYS A 11 -31.57 -3.80 -21.97
CA LYS A 11 -32.19 -4.65 -20.93
C LYS A 11 -31.54 -4.47 -19.57
N TYR A 12 -30.23 -4.37 -19.49
CA TYR A 12 -29.49 -4.09 -18.23
C TYR A 12 -29.99 -2.78 -17.60
N LEU A 13 -30.03 -1.69 -18.39
CA LEU A 13 -30.54 -0.40 -17.90
C LEU A 13 -31.99 -0.48 -17.43
N TYR A 14 -32.86 -1.13 -18.21
CA TYR A 14 -34.27 -1.34 -17.86
C TYR A 14 -34.42 -2.03 -16.53
N GLU A 15 -33.74 -3.14 -16.30
CA GLU A 15 -33.83 -3.90 -15.06
C GLU A 15 -33.35 -3.09 -13.84
N HIS A 16 -32.29 -2.28 -14.02
CA HIS A 16 -31.80 -1.40 -12.95
C HIS A 16 -32.71 -0.22 -12.64
N LEU A 17 -33.35 0.38 -13.65
CA LEU A 17 -34.33 1.43 -13.45
C LEU A 17 -35.62 0.89 -12.85
N LYS A 18 -36.10 -0.28 -13.33
CA LYS A 18 -37.31 -0.91 -12.81
C LYS A 18 -37.23 -1.25 -11.33
N LYS A 19 -36.10 -1.75 -10.86
CA LYS A 19 -35.85 -2.04 -9.42
C LYS A 19 -35.98 -0.79 -8.53
N ARG A 20 -35.89 0.41 -9.09
CA ARG A 20 -35.93 1.70 -8.39
C ARG A 20 -37.22 2.45 -8.57
N ALA A 21 -37.98 2.06 -9.57
CA ALA A 21 -39.29 2.65 -9.79
C ALA A 21 -40.28 2.17 -8.70
N ASN A 22 -41.00 3.10 -8.10
CA ASN A 22 -42.05 2.79 -7.15
C ASN A 22 -43.31 2.24 -7.80
N ASP A 23 -43.38 2.29 -9.12
CA ASP A 23 -44.50 1.83 -9.94
C ASP A 23 -43.97 1.06 -11.16
N ASP A 24 -44.53 -0.12 -11.39
CA ASP A 24 -44.18 -0.99 -12.51
C ASP A 24 -44.46 -0.36 -13.89
N GLU A 25 -45.35 0.63 -13.94
CA GLU A 25 -45.70 1.35 -15.18
C GLU A 25 -44.73 2.50 -15.53
N MET A 26 -43.85 2.92 -14.60
CA MET A 26 -42.93 4.03 -14.82
C MET A 26 -41.76 3.69 -15.77
N VAL A 27 -41.44 2.42 -15.98
CA VAL A 27 -40.34 2.00 -16.85
C VAL A 27 -40.77 0.83 -17.73
N ALA A 28 -40.74 1.05 -19.05
CA ALA A 28 -41.10 0.04 -20.04
C ALA A 28 -39.91 -0.30 -20.96
N PHE A 29 -39.83 -1.53 -21.44
CA PHE A 29 -38.82 -2.00 -22.38
C PHE A 29 -39.37 -2.24 -23.75
N GLY A 30 -38.76 -1.62 -24.77
CA GLY A 30 -39.13 -1.82 -26.19
C GLY A 30 -40.45 -1.17 -26.62
N VAL A 31 -41.05 -0.33 -25.78
CA VAL A 31 -42.30 0.39 -26.05
C VAL A 31 -42.02 1.90 -26.14
N SER A 32 -42.68 2.59 -27.07
CA SER A 32 -42.61 4.05 -27.18
C SER A 32 -44.01 4.62 -26.98
N GLU A 33 -44.26 5.24 -25.83
CA GLU A 33 -45.48 5.99 -25.54
C GLU A 33 -45.26 7.50 -25.67
N LYS A 34 -46.32 8.24 -25.96
CA LYS A 34 -46.27 9.63 -26.43
C LYS A 34 -45.69 10.63 -25.41
N ASP A 35 -45.70 10.30 -24.14
CA ASP A 35 -45.27 11.17 -23.04
C ASP A 35 -44.11 10.61 -22.22
N MET A 36 -43.42 9.58 -22.73
CA MET A 36 -42.26 8.96 -22.07
C MET A 36 -40.93 9.44 -22.62
N TRP A 37 -39.94 9.59 -21.77
CA TRP A 37 -38.55 9.70 -22.17
C TRP A 37 -38.06 8.37 -22.73
N ARG A 38 -37.32 8.41 -23.84
CA ARG A 38 -36.72 7.20 -24.42
C ARG A 38 -35.22 7.21 -24.19
N VAL A 39 -34.68 6.11 -23.70
CA VAL A 39 -33.23 5.90 -23.65
C VAL A 39 -32.82 4.96 -24.78
N ILE A 40 -32.00 5.47 -25.69
CA ILE A 40 -31.49 4.75 -26.84
C ILE A 40 -30.04 4.41 -26.60
N ILE A 41 -29.67 3.15 -26.77
CA ILE A 41 -28.31 2.65 -26.45
C ILE A 41 -27.65 2.12 -27.71
N HIS A 42 -26.40 2.51 -27.93
CA HIS A 42 -25.62 2.08 -29.07
C HIS A 42 -24.14 1.86 -28.70
N ILE A 43 -23.59 0.70 -29.11
CA ILE A 43 -22.15 0.44 -29.06
C ILE A 43 -21.54 0.70 -30.43
N ASP A 44 -20.70 1.72 -30.50
CA ASP A 44 -19.99 2.10 -31.71
C ASP A 44 -18.46 2.05 -31.51
N PRO A 45 -17.79 0.96 -31.91
CA PRO A 45 -16.34 0.83 -31.76
C PRO A 45 -15.52 1.89 -32.52
N THR A 46 -16.19 2.66 -33.42
CA THR A 46 -15.54 3.73 -34.21
C THR A 46 -15.66 5.10 -33.57
N LEU A 47 -16.40 5.21 -32.45
CA LEU A 47 -16.61 6.46 -31.73
C LEU A 47 -15.29 7.02 -31.23
N GLN A 48 -14.89 8.18 -31.72
CA GLN A 48 -13.63 8.85 -31.41
C GLN A 48 -13.59 9.33 -29.95
N GLU A 49 -14.71 9.80 -29.44
CA GLU A 49 -14.87 10.32 -28.08
C GLU A 49 -14.94 9.24 -27.02
N GLY A 50 -14.99 7.96 -27.37
CA GLY A 50 -15.10 6.86 -26.43
C GLY A 50 -16.50 6.70 -25.83
N PHE A 51 -17.11 7.75 -25.28
CA PHE A 51 -18.51 7.75 -24.84
C PHE A 51 -19.22 9.09 -25.14
N LYS A 52 -20.54 9.02 -25.30
CA LYS A 52 -21.39 10.18 -25.50
C LYS A 52 -22.79 9.96 -24.96
N MET A 53 -23.32 10.96 -24.28
CA MET A 53 -24.72 11.08 -23.92
C MET A 53 -25.26 12.36 -24.64
N ALA A 54 -26.26 12.21 -25.44
CA ALA A 54 -26.90 13.33 -26.16
C ALA A 54 -28.39 13.39 -25.84
N ILE A 55 -28.90 14.59 -25.59
CA ILE A 55 -30.32 14.85 -25.29
C ILE A 55 -30.99 15.45 -26.52
N LYS A 56 -31.97 14.76 -27.08
CA LYS A 56 -32.71 15.20 -28.29
C LYS A 56 -34.23 15.20 -28.01
N GLY A 57 -34.75 16.30 -27.53
CA GLY A 57 -36.15 16.37 -27.12
C GLY A 57 -36.39 15.48 -25.91
N SER A 58 -37.23 14.44 -26.06
CA SER A 58 -37.46 13.41 -25.04
C SER A 58 -36.57 12.18 -25.17
N ASP A 59 -35.56 12.21 -26.04
CA ASP A 59 -34.65 11.09 -26.25
C ASP A 59 -33.33 11.35 -25.54
N ILE A 60 -32.83 10.32 -24.85
CA ILE A 60 -31.52 10.25 -24.25
C ILE A 60 -30.73 9.20 -25.03
N GLU A 61 -29.78 9.62 -25.84
CA GLU A 61 -28.92 8.72 -26.62
C GLU A 61 -27.64 8.46 -25.88
N LEU A 62 -27.37 7.18 -25.53
CA LEU A 62 -26.13 6.72 -24.93
C LEU A 62 -25.32 5.96 -26.00
N THR A 63 -24.16 6.47 -26.36
CA THR A 63 -23.24 5.81 -27.31
C THR A 63 -21.89 5.59 -26.60
N ALA A 64 -21.32 4.41 -26.72
CA ALA A 64 -19.99 4.11 -26.20
C ALA A 64 -19.18 3.23 -27.16
N ALA A 65 -17.85 3.37 -27.12
CA ALA A 65 -16.94 2.61 -27.95
C ALA A 65 -16.82 1.14 -27.51
N ASP A 66 -17.03 0.86 -26.23
CA ASP A 66 -16.93 -0.48 -25.65
C ASP A 66 -17.89 -0.69 -24.47
N ASP A 67 -17.96 -1.94 -23.98
CA ASP A 67 -18.83 -2.36 -22.88
C ASP A 67 -18.47 -1.68 -21.54
N ARG A 68 -17.21 -1.42 -21.27
CA ARG A 68 -16.76 -0.78 -20.04
C ARG A 68 -17.24 0.66 -19.95
N GLN A 69 -17.08 1.40 -21.05
CA GLN A 69 -17.53 2.78 -21.13
C GLN A 69 -19.06 2.86 -21.12
N MET A 70 -19.77 1.90 -21.77
CA MET A 70 -21.23 1.83 -21.73
C MET A 70 -21.74 1.56 -20.32
N LEU A 71 -21.18 0.62 -19.57
CA LEU A 71 -21.58 0.34 -18.20
C LEU A 71 -21.39 1.57 -17.30
N TRP A 72 -20.23 2.23 -17.41
CA TRP A 72 -19.97 3.46 -16.67
C TRP A 72 -20.95 4.58 -17.03
N LEU A 73 -21.24 4.77 -18.31
CA LEU A 73 -22.16 5.81 -18.81
C LEU A 73 -23.59 5.57 -18.31
N GLN A 74 -24.06 4.33 -18.35
CA GLN A 74 -25.36 3.95 -17.78
C GLN A 74 -25.40 4.18 -16.27
N TYR A 75 -24.33 3.86 -15.58
CA TYR A 75 -24.21 4.14 -14.15
C TYR A 75 -24.31 5.63 -13.84
N GLN A 76 -23.64 6.49 -14.63
CA GLN A 76 -23.77 7.95 -14.47
C GLN A 76 -25.20 8.42 -14.69
N LEU A 77 -25.90 7.88 -15.68
CA LEU A 77 -27.31 8.20 -15.91
C LEU A 77 -28.20 7.74 -14.74
N ILE A 78 -28.07 6.48 -14.31
CA ILE A 78 -28.83 5.93 -13.17
C ILE A 78 -28.58 6.76 -11.90
N LYS A 79 -27.34 7.13 -11.64
CA LYS A 79 -26.95 7.96 -10.49
C LYS A 79 -27.61 9.35 -10.56
N LYS A 80 -27.65 9.97 -11.74
CA LYS A 80 -28.35 11.25 -11.95
C LYS A 80 -29.85 11.09 -11.74
N ILE A 81 -30.45 10.01 -12.27
CA ILE A 81 -31.90 9.74 -12.17
C ILE A 81 -32.31 9.45 -10.72
N SER A 82 -31.59 8.60 -10.01
CA SER A 82 -31.98 8.13 -8.68
C SER A 82 -31.34 8.93 -7.54
N LYS A 83 -30.37 9.79 -7.80
CA LYS A 83 -29.47 10.41 -6.80
C LYS A 83 -28.79 9.40 -5.90
N GLU A 84 -28.76 8.15 -6.27
CA GLU A 84 -28.22 7.06 -5.47
C GLU A 84 -27.22 6.23 -6.24
N ASP A 85 -26.27 5.73 -5.51
CA ASP A 85 -25.36 4.70 -6.01
C ASP A 85 -26.14 3.39 -6.18
N PRO A 86 -26.14 2.74 -7.38
CA PRO A 86 -26.80 1.46 -7.59
C PRO A 86 -26.35 0.34 -6.65
N ARG A 87 -25.22 0.47 -5.99
CA ARG A 87 -24.73 -0.47 -4.95
C ARG A 87 -25.47 -0.33 -3.61
N ILE A 88 -26.13 0.83 -3.37
CA ILE A 88 -26.85 1.09 -2.14
C ILE A 88 -28.30 0.62 -2.34
N ASN A 89 -28.65 -0.48 -1.73
CA ASN A 89 -30.01 -1.02 -1.82
C ASN A 89 -31.03 -0.07 -1.24
N GLY A 90 -32.02 0.27 -2.06
CA GLY A 90 -33.38 0.65 -1.67
C GLY A 90 -33.49 1.84 -0.75
N SER A 91 -33.33 3.04 -1.28
CA SER A 91 -34.00 4.18 -0.69
C SER A 91 -35.32 4.42 -1.42
N ASP A 92 -36.38 4.67 -0.65
CA ASP A 92 -37.69 5.10 -1.17
C ASP A 92 -37.72 6.58 -1.52
N LEU A 93 -36.59 7.20 -1.79
CA LEU A 93 -36.49 8.61 -2.13
C LEU A 93 -37.06 8.83 -3.56
N PRO A 94 -37.89 9.85 -3.75
CA PRO A 94 -38.46 10.17 -5.04
C PRO A 94 -37.35 10.53 -6.05
N PRO A 95 -37.54 10.25 -7.34
CA PRO A 95 -36.59 10.65 -8.37
C PRO A 95 -36.41 12.16 -8.34
N ALA A 96 -35.17 12.58 -8.51
CA ALA A 96 -34.86 13.99 -8.57
C ALA A 96 -35.36 14.61 -9.87
N ILE A 97 -35.65 15.91 -9.84
CA ILE A 97 -35.70 16.71 -11.07
C ILE A 97 -34.30 16.72 -11.67
N ILE A 98 -34.17 16.13 -12.86
CA ILE A 98 -32.86 15.87 -13.46
C ILE A 98 -32.64 16.87 -14.59
N ASN A 99 -31.64 17.72 -14.43
CA ASN A 99 -31.10 18.49 -15.53
C ASN A 99 -30.04 17.65 -16.24
N LEU A 100 -30.43 16.94 -17.27
CA LEU A 100 -29.50 16.23 -18.13
C LEU A 100 -28.91 17.22 -19.15
N THR A 101 -27.62 17.10 -19.40
CA THR A 101 -26.87 17.85 -20.38
C THR A 101 -26.08 16.90 -21.28
N ASP A 102 -25.85 17.29 -22.50
CA ASP A 102 -24.95 16.57 -23.38
C ASP A 102 -23.58 16.40 -22.73
N THR A 103 -23.06 15.19 -22.81
CA THR A 103 -21.77 14.84 -22.25
C THR A 103 -21.02 13.92 -23.22
N CYS A 104 -19.76 14.19 -23.48
CA CYS A 104 -18.88 13.29 -24.22
C CYS A 104 -17.48 13.31 -23.65
N GLY A 105 -16.72 12.26 -23.92
CA GLY A 105 -15.35 12.15 -23.47
C GLY A 105 -14.72 10.78 -23.73
N THR A 106 -13.45 10.68 -23.39
CA THR A 106 -12.71 9.42 -23.36
C THR A 106 -12.15 9.19 -21.97
N PHE A 107 -12.01 7.94 -21.59
CA PHE A 107 -11.23 7.62 -20.40
C PHE A 107 -9.77 8.03 -20.62
N ALA A 108 -9.15 8.60 -19.59
CA ALA A 108 -7.78 9.09 -19.69
C ALA A 108 -6.76 7.97 -19.96
N PHE A 109 -7.12 6.73 -19.62
CA PHE A 109 -6.26 5.56 -19.78
C PHE A 109 -7.05 4.34 -20.30
N ASP A 110 -6.42 3.56 -21.20
CA ASP A 110 -7.01 2.35 -21.78
C ASP A 110 -7.14 1.21 -20.75
N TYR A 111 -6.17 1.11 -19.87
CA TYR A 111 -6.19 0.20 -18.72
C TYR A 111 -6.11 0.99 -17.42
N GLN A 112 -6.99 0.68 -16.48
CA GLN A 112 -7.02 1.32 -15.17
C GLN A 112 -7.55 0.37 -14.11
N SER A 113 -6.74 0.10 -13.08
CA SER A 113 -7.14 -0.72 -11.95
C SER A 113 -6.54 -0.21 -10.64
N ILE A 114 -7.23 -0.52 -9.55
CA ILE A 114 -6.83 -0.16 -8.18
C ILE A 114 -6.79 -1.45 -7.38
N TYR A 115 -5.61 -1.83 -6.90
CA TYR A 115 -5.41 -3.03 -6.12
C TYR A 115 -5.70 -2.76 -4.65
N SER A 116 -6.99 -2.72 -4.32
CA SER A 116 -7.52 -2.47 -2.98
C SER A 116 -8.84 -3.21 -2.80
N PRO A 117 -9.37 -3.41 -1.58
CA PRO A 117 -10.61 -4.15 -1.36
C PRO A 117 -11.78 -3.68 -2.22
N SER A 118 -11.99 -2.36 -2.28
CA SER A 118 -13.06 -1.79 -3.13
C SER A 118 -12.73 -1.89 -4.62
N GLY A 119 -11.45 -1.72 -5.00
CA GLY A 119 -10.99 -1.80 -6.39
C GLY A 119 -10.95 -3.22 -6.95
N LEU A 120 -11.00 -4.25 -6.09
CA LEU A 120 -11.07 -5.67 -6.45
C LEU A 120 -12.50 -6.21 -6.42
N ASN A 121 -13.46 -5.48 -5.86
CA ASN A 121 -14.84 -5.88 -5.84
C ASN A 121 -15.46 -5.80 -7.26
N PRO A 122 -15.84 -6.93 -7.89
CA PRO A 122 -16.32 -6.95 -9.26
C PRO A 122 -17.64 -6.16 -9.45
N ASP A 123 -18.50 -6.11 -8.44
CA ASP A 123 -19.75 -5.35 -8.48
C ASP A 123 -19.51 -3.84 -8.50
N TYR A 124 -18.34 -3.41 -8.00
CA TYR A 124 -17.95 -2.01 -7.95
C TYR A 124 -17.11 -1.56 -9.15
N THR A 125 -16.12 -2.37 -9.54
CA THR A 125 -15.15 -2.00 -10.58
C THR A 125 -15.81 -1.66 -11.90
N GLY A 126 -16.79 -2.46 -12.33
CA GLY A 126 -17.49 -2.26 -13.60
C GLY A 126 -18.19 -0.89 -13.68
N VAL A 127 -18.99 -0.54 -12.68
CA VAL A 127 -19.74 0.72 -12.65
C VAL A 127 -18.85 1.94 -12.44
N MET A 128 -17.65 1.77 -11.89
CA MET A 128 -16.66 2.84 -11.71
C MET A 128 -15.71 3.00 -12.90
N GLY A 129 -15.92 2.23 -13.98
CA GLY A 129 -15.09 2.28 -15.17
C GLY A 129 -13.70 1.67 -15.01
N LEU A 130 -13.46 0.92 -13.94
CA LEU A 130 -12.21 0.20 -13.72
C LEU A 130 -12.19 -1.13 -14.49
N ASN A 131 -11.01 -1.60 -14.86
CA ASN A 131 -10.81 -2.97 -15.26
C ASN A 131 -10.86 -3.88 -14.04
N ASN A 132 -11.57 -5.00 -14.11
CA ASN A 132 -11.45 -6.03 -13.11
C ASN A 132 -10.05 -6.62 -13.20
N PHE A 133 -9.33 -6.63 -12.08
CA PHE A 133 -7.95 -7.06 -12.02
C PHE A 133 -7.81 -8.55 -12.32
N ASP A 134 -8.60 -9.39 -11.65
CA ASP A 134 -8.50 -10.84 -11.77
C ASP A 134 -8.90 -11.36 -13.15
N ASP A 135 -9.90 -10.71 -13.79
CA ASP A 135 -10.33 -11.08 -15.15
C ASP A 135 -9.37 -10.54 -16.24
N SER A 136 -8.60 -9.50 -15.95
CA SER A 136 -7.75 -8.82 -16.93
C SER A 136 -6.41 -9.51 -17.15
N TRP A 137 -5.92 -10.25 -16.16
CA TRP A 137 -4.56 -10.80 -16.14
C TRP A 137 -4.54 -12.31 -15.94
N GLY A 138 -3.99 -13.05 -16.91
CA GLY A 138 -3.71 -14.46 -16.76
C GLY A 138 -2.44 -14.73 -15.93
N ILE A 139 -1.45 -13.83 -16.00
CA ILE A 139 -0.25 -13.81 -15.14
C ILE A 139 0.01 -12.35 -14.78
N TRP A 140 0.25 -12.07 -13.49
CA TRP A 140 0.52 -10.73 -13.00
C TRP A 140 1.79 -10.65 -12.14
N GLY A 141 2.51 -9.53 -12.23
CA GLY A 141 3.63 -9.20 -11.38
C GLY A 141 4.81 -10.19 -11.54
N HIS A 142 5.45 -10.52 -10.44
CA HIS A 142 6.56 -11.48 -10.36
C HIS A 142 6.06 -12.91 -10.10
N ASN A 143 4.87 -13.28 -10.62
CA ASN A 143 4.23 -14.57 -10.34
C ASN A 143 4.43 -15.64 -11.42
N LEU A 144 5.40 -15.46 -12.30
CA LEU A 144 5.64 -16.41 -13.40
C LEU A 144 5.89 -17.85 -12.90
N ARG A 145 6.51 -17.99 -11.72
CA ARG A 145 6.71 -19.32 -11.08
C ARG A 145 5.43 -20.10 -10.82
N LYS A 146 4.29 -19.43 -10.62
CA LYS A 146 3.01 -20.09 -10.35
C LYS A 146 2.48 -20.90 -11.54
N VAL A 147 2.97 -20.63 -12.73
CA VAL A 147 2.58 -21.33 -13.97
C VAL A 147 3.64 -22.32 -14.44
N LEU A 148 4.79 -22.36 -13.77
CA LEU A 148 5.83 -23.33 -14.04
C LEU A 148 5.54 -24.60 -13.23
N GLY A 149 5.38 -25.73 -13.93
CA GLY A 149 5.13 -27.03 -13.35
C GLY A 149 6.42 -27.81 -13.05
N ASP A 150 6.40 -29.10 -13.28
CA ASP A 150 7.55 -29.98 -13.13
C ASP A 150 8.73 -29.56 -14.03
N ASN A 151 9.94 -30.06 -13.74
CA ASN A 151 11.20 -29.70 -14.43
C ASN A 151 11.67 -28.25 -14.22
N VAL A 152 11.39 -27.67 -13.06
CA VAL A 152 11.84 -26.32 -12.70
C VAL A 152 13.34 -26.12 -12.78
N ASP A 153 14.16 -27.14 -12.61
CA ASP A 153 15.63 -27.07 -12.73
C ASP A 153 16.10 -26.58 -14.11
N LYS A 154 15.30 -26.78 -15.16
CA LYS A 154 15.60 -26.33 -16.52
C LYS A 154 15.23 -24.88 -16.78
N VAL A 155 14.53 -24.25 -15.83
CA VAL A 155 14.10 -22.86 -15.92
C VAL A 155 14.86 -21.91 -14.97
N TYR A 156 15.73 -22.46 -14.11
CA TYR A 156 16.54 -21.65 -13.21
C TYR A 156 17.67 -20.92 -13.91
N ALA A 157 18.01 -19.75 -13.40
CA ALA A 157 19.07 -18.93 -13.94
C ALA A 157 20.48 -19.50 -13.68
N THR A 158 21.43 -19.12 -14.51
CA THR A 158 22.86 -19.23 -14.19
C THR A 158 23.33 -17.88 -13.68
N ILE A 159 23.75 -17.81 -12.40
CA ILE A 159 24.28 -16.60 -11.75
C ILE A 159 25.68 -16.93 -11.23
N HIS A 160 26.65 -16.08 -11.54
CA HIS A 160 28.07 -16.32 -11.18
C HIS A 160 28.59 -17.72 -11.58
N GLY A 161 28.12 -18.23 -12.73
CA GLY A 161 28.54 -19.54 -13.28
C GLY A 161 27.91 -20.75 -12.61
N LYS A 162 26.91 -20.58 -11.72
CA LYS A 162 26.18 -21.65 -11.05
C LYS A 162 24.69 -21.52 -11.29
N THR A 163 23.98 -22.66 -11.30
CA THR A 163 22.52 -22.68 -11.28
C THR A 163 22.05 -22.07 -9.97
N ASP A 164 21.11 -21.14 -10.07
CA ASP A 164 20.57 -20.38 -8.95
C ASP A 164 19.05 -20.30 -9.06
N ASP A 165 18.36 -20.82 -8.06
CA ASP A 165 16.92 -20.89 -8.01
C ASP A 165 16.25 -19.55 -7.59
N SER A 166 17.03 -18.54 -7.20
CA SER A 166 16.50 -17.21 -6.89
C SER A 166 16.04 -16.42 -8.11
N GLN A 167 16.32 -16.93 -9.33
CA GLN A 167 15.96 -16.25 -10.58
C GLN A 167 15.69 -17.24 -11.71
N LEU A 168 15.02 -16.78 -12.77
CA LEU A 168 14.62 -17.54 -13.94
C LEU A 168 15.49 -17.28 -15.17
N CYS A 169 15.58 -18.29 -16.05
CA CYS A 169 16.30 -18.25 -17.32
C CYS A 169 15.34 -17.97 -18.48
N PHE A 170 15.28 -16.75 -18.98
CA PHE A 170 14.36 -16.32 -20.05
C PHE A 170 14.72 -16.81 -21.45
N SER A 171 15.87 -17.46 -21.63
CA SER A 171 16.22 -18.19 -22.86
C SER A 171 15.89 -19.68 -22.81
N SER A 172 15.24 -20.16 -21.74
CA SER A 172 14.86 -21.56 -21.57
C SER A 172 13.71 -21.95 -22.49
N GLU A 173 13.89 -22.95 -23.34
CA GLU A 173 12.83 -23.53 -24.17
C GLU A 173 11.77 -24.24 -23.29
N GLU A 174 12.17 -24.77 -22.15
CA GLU A 174 11.26 -25.36 -21.19
C GLU A 174 10.31 -24.31 -20.61
N MET A 175 10.81 -23.14 -20.21
CA MET A 175 9.99 -22.02 -19.77
C MET A 175 8.98 -21.60 -20.84
N TYR A 176 9.42 -21.43 -22.09
CA TYR A 176 8.52 -21.07 -23.18
C TYR A 176 7.38 -22.08 -23.31
N ARG A 177 7.71 -23.39 -23.34
CA ARG A 177 6.70 -24.45 -23.50
C ARG A 177 5.70 -24.50 -22.34
N GLN A 178 6.16 -24.32 -21.11
CA GLN A 178 5.29 -24.29 -19.94
C GLN A 178 4.35 -23.09 -19.95
N ILE A 179 4.82 -21.90 -20.31
CA ILE A 179 3.97 -20.70 -20.47
C ILE A 179 2.97 -20.91 -21.61
N GLU A 180 3.39 -21.44 -22.75
CA GLU A 180 2.51 -21.75 -23.88
C GLU A 180 1.41 -22.72 -23.47
N SER A 181 1.75 -23.86 -22.84
CA SER A 181 0.76 -24.82 -22.33
C SER A 181 -0.19 -24.18 -21.35
N TYR A 182 0.31 -23.40 -20.39
CA TYR A 182 -0.55 -22.71 -19.42
C TYR A 182 -1.59 -21.82 -20.10
N ILE A 183 -1.18 -21.04 -21.10
CA ILE A 183 -2.09 -20.14 -21.85
C ILE A 183 -3.13 -20.98 -22.59
N VAL A 184 -2.73 -22.02 -23.32
CA VAL A 184 -3.63 -22.86 -24.11
C VAL A 184 -4.63 -23.58 -23.21
N ASP A 185 -4.16 -24.19 -22.11
CA ASP A 185 -4.97 -25.07 -21.27
C ASP A 185 -5.90 -24.31 -20.31
N ASN A 186 -5.50 -23.14 -19.82
CA ASN A 186 -6.25 -22.42 -18.79
C ASN A 186 -6.97 -21.16 -19.30
N ILE A 187 -6.46 -20.51 -20.35
CA ILE A 187 -7.00 -19.24 -20.84
C ILE A 187 -7.62 -19.43 -22.24
N GLY A 188 -6.98 -20.23 -23.09
CA GLY A 188 -7.39 -20.46 -24.47
C GLY A 188 -6.82 -19.42 -25.46
N GLU A 189 -6.75 -19.80 -26.72
CA GLU A 189 -6.12 -18.97 -27.78
C GLU A 189 -7.06 -17.85 -28.32
N LYS A 190 -8.36 -17.98 -28.10
CA LYS A 190 -9.38 -17.07 -28.71
C LYS A 190 -9.73 -15.88 -27.85
N GLY A 191 -9.41 -15.92 -26.56
CA GLY A 191 -9.66 -14.85 -25.60
C GLY A 191 -8.68 -13.68 -25.75
N SER A 192 -8.96 -12.62 -25.03
CA SER A 192 -8.11 -11.43 -24.95
C SER A 192 -7.73 -11.20 -23.48
N SER A 193 -6.60 -11.78 -23.05
CA SER A 193 -6.04 -11.61 -21.69
C SER A 193 -4.66 -10.98 -21.75
N ARG A 194 -4.24 -10.44 -20.63
CA ARG A 194 -2.91 -9.85 -20.45
C ARG A 194 -2.01 -10.76 -19.61
N PHE A 195 -0.73 -10.77 -19.92
CA PHE A 195 0.27 -11.58 -19.22
C PHE A 195 1.51 -10.75 -18.91
N VAL A 196 1.96 -10.80 -17.66
CA VAL A 196 3.25 -10.23 -17.27
C VAL A 196 4.31 -11.32 -17.31
N ILE A 197 5.32 -11.12 -18.15
CA ILE A 197 6.49 -11.98 -18.32
C ILE A 197 7.67 -11.23 -17.70
N ALA A 198 7.90 -11.42 -16.39
CA ALA A 198 8.90 -10.68 -15.64
C ALA A 198 9.77 -11.60 -14.78
N PRO A 199 11.04 -11.23 -14.57
CA PRO A 199 11.92 -11.90 -13.60
C PRO A 199 11.34 -11.84 -12.18
N ASP A 200 11.83 -12.70 -11.30
CA ASP A 200 11.60 -12.58 -9.87
C ASP A 200 12.19 -11.26 -9.31
N ASP A 201 11.70 -10.85 -8.16
CA ASP A 201 12.06 -9.57 -7.51
C ASP A 201 13.50 -9.61 -6.95
N THR A 202 14.48 -9.81 -7.82
CA THR A 202 15.90 -9.78 -7.50
C THR A 202 16.69 -8.95 -8.51
N PRO A 203 17.82 -8.35 -8.11
CA PRO A 203 18.64 -7.52 -9.01
C PRO A 203 19.51 -8.32 -9.99
N TYR A 204 19.46 -9.64 -9.95
CA TYR A 204 20.30 -10.53 -10.75
C TYR A 204 19.59 -10.98 -12.03
N ALA A 205 20.39 -11.29 -13.06
CA ALA A 205 19.92 -11.81 -14.33
C ALA A 205 20.70 -13.08 -14.73
N CYS A 206 20.05 -13.95 -15.49
CA CYS A 206 20.69 -15.16 -16.01
C CYS A 206 21.83 -14.80 -16.97
N THR A 207 23.00 -15.39 -16.78
CA THR A 207 24.19 -15.28 -17.61
C THR A 207 24.63 -16.61 -18.24
N CYS A 208 23.67 -17.54 -18.46
CA CYS A 208 23.97 -18.74 -19.27
C CYS A 208 24.38 -18.33 -20.69
N ALA A 209 24.98 -19.26 -21.45
CA ALA A 209 25.48 -18.97 -22.79
C ALA A 209 24.43 -18.36 -23.72
N SER A 210 23.19 -18.88 -23.70
CA SER A 210 22.10 -18.37 -24.53
C SER A 210 21.65 -16.96 -24.12
N CYS A 211 21.44 -16.70 -22.81
CA CYS A 211 21.08 -15.38 -22.32
C CYS A 211 22.16 -14.32 -22.60
N THR A 212 23.44 -14.70 -22.43
CA THR A 212 24.60 -13.81 -22.76
C THR A 212 24.65 -13.53 -24.24
N ALA A 213 24.41 -14.52 -25.10
CA ALA A 213 24.35 -14.34 -26.55
C ALA A 213 23.23 -13.39 -27.00
N MET A 214 22.12 -13.33 -26.24
CA MET A 214 21.03 -12.36 -26.43
C MET A 214 21.36 -10.94 -25.93
N GLY A 215 22.45 -10.79 -25.15
CA GLY A 215 22.88 -9.51 -24.60
C GLY A 215 22.65 -9.30 -23.10
N ASN A 216 22.25 -10.33 -22.37
CA ASN A 216 22.14 -10.25 -20.91
C ASN A 216 23.49 -9.97 -20.24
N THR A 217 23.47 -9.25 -19.15
CA THR A 217 24.58 -9.10 -18.19
C THR A 217 24.10 -9.52 -16.79
N GLU A 218 25.00 -9.58 -15.82
CA GLU A 218 24.64 -9.98 -14.43
C GLU A 218 23.48 -9.17 -13.82
N LYS A 219 23.25 -7.94 -14.31
CA LYS A 219 22.23 -7.00 -13.77
C LYS A 219 21.22 -6.54 -14.83
N ASN A 220 21.28 -7.10 -16.05
CA ASN A 220 20.36 -6.75 -17.12
C ASN A 220 19.79 -8.00 -17.78
N ALA A 221 18.51 -8.28 -17.52
CA ALA A 221 17.75 -9.36 -18.11
C ALA A 221 16.92 -8.92 -19.32
N THR A 222 16.84 -7.61 -19.61
CA THR A 222 15.96 -7.06 -20.65
C THR A 222 16.10 -7.74 -22.00
N PRO A 223 17.30 -8.05 -22.52
CA PRO A 223 17.43 -8.70 -23.83
C PRO A 223 16.71 -10.05 -23.91
N ALA A 224 16.99 -10.99 -23.00
CA ALA A 224 16.36 -12.31 -23.02
C ALA A 224 14.85 -12.25 -22.70
N VAL A 225 14.43 -11.39 -21.79
CA VAL A 225 13.00 -11.17 -21.48
C VAL A 225 12.27 -10.63 -22.71
N THR A 226 12.87 -9.67 -23.44
CA THR A 226 12.27 -9.13 -24.67
C THR A 226 12.12 -10.19 -25.75
N GLU A 227 13.09 -11.08 -25.95
CA GLU A 227 12.98 -12.19 -26.91
C GLU A 227 11.80 -13.12 -26.61
N LEU A 228 11.69 -13.54 -25.35
CA LEU A 228 10.57 -14.38 -24.91
C LEU A 228 9.21 -13.67 -25.09
N LEU A 229 9.14 -12.39 -24.76
CA LEU A 229 7.93 -11.58 -24.91
C LEU A 229 7.52 -11.44 -26.37
N LEU A 230 8.47 -11.21 -27.28
CA LEU A 230 8.21 -11.15 -28.75
C LEU A 230 7.73 -12.49 -29.29
N ARG A 231 8.34 -13.60 -28.89
CA ARG A 231 7.96 -14.94 -29.29
C ARG A 231 6.52 -15.28 -28.84
N LEU A 232 6.16 -14.97 -27.60
CA LEU A 232 4.79 -15.16 -27.07
C LEU A 232 3.77 -14.27 -27.76
N SER A 233 4.09 -12.99 -28.02
CA SER A 233 3.20 -12.07 -28.72
C SER A 233 2.94 -12.47 -30.16
N GLN A 234 3.91 -13.09 -30.83
CA GLN A 234 3.73 -13.65 -32.19
C GLN A 234 2.84 -14.91 -32.15
N ARG A 235 3.06 -15.79 -31.16
CA ARG A 235 2.29 -17.02 -31.01
C ARG A 235 0.82 -16.77 -30.67
N PHE A 236 0.55 -15.74 -29.86
CA PHE A 236 -0.78 -15.40 -29.38
C PHE A 236 -1.20 -13.97 -29.74
N PRO A 237 -1.57 -13.70 -30.99
CA PRO A 237 -1.79 -12.32 -31.48
C PRO A 237 -3.00 -11.62 -30.84
N LYS A 238 -3.90 -12.33 -30.16
CA LYS A 238 -5.08 -11.76 -29.48
C LYS A 238 -4.82 -11.43 -28.02
N HIS A 239 -3.79 -12.02 -27.41
CA HIS A 239 -3.36 -11.73 -26.06
C HIS A 239 -2.33 -10.62 -26.04
N SER A 240 -2.18 -9.97 -24.90
CA SER A 240 -1.20 -8.90 -24.70
C SER A 240 -0.14 -9.31 -23.68
N PHE A 241 1.12 -9.03 -23.98
CA PHE A 241 2.27 -9.44 -23.17
C PHE A 241 3.04 -8.23 -22.69
N PHE A 242 3.31 -8.18 -21.40
CA PHE A 242 4.03 -7.09 -20.76
C PHE A 242 5.23 -7.62 -19.98
N THR A 243 6.28 -6.83 -19.86
CA THR A 243 7.27 -7.01 -18.80
C THR A 243 7.30 -5.78 -17.91
N ILE A 244 7.96 -5.89 -16.73
CA ILE A 244 8.05 -4.78 -15.77
C ILE A 244 9.40 -4.10 -15.94
N SER A 245 9.44 -2.78 -16.11
CA SER A 245 10.67 -2.00 -16.07
C SER A 245 11.07 -1.74 -14.62
N TYR A 246 11.78 -2.72 -14.03
CA TYR A 246 12.18 -2.74 -12.63
C TYR A 246 13.42 -3.61 -12.43
N LEU A 247 14.31 -3.26 -11.50
CA LEU A 247 15.55 -3.99 -11.19
C LEU A 247 16.31 -4.45 -12.44
N SER A 248 16.42 -5.76 -12.67
CA SER A 248 17.17 -6.35 -13.79
C SER A 248 16.57 -6.08 -15.18
N THR A 249 15.32 -5.61 -15.26
CA THR A 249 14.64 -5.23 -16.52
C THR A 249 14.41 -3.71 -16.66
N LYS A 250 15.15 -2.90 -15.91
CA LYS A 250 15.00 -1.44 -15.92
C LYS A 250 15.56 -0.78 -17.20
N GLN A 251 16.50 -1.40 -17.87
CA GLN A 251 17.06 -0.89 -19.13
C GLN A 251 16.05 -1.05 -20.27
N VAL A 252 16.03 -0.08 -21.18
CA VAL A 252 15.13 -0.12 -22.33
C VAL A 252 15.72 -1.05 -23.39
N THR A 253 14.84 -1.85 -24.01
CA THR A 253 15.25 -2.69 -25.16
C THR A 253 15.51 -1.84 -26.40
N ASP A 254 16.35 -2.33 -27.30
CA ASP A 254 16.57 -1.75 -28.64
C ASP A 254 15.55 -2.24 -29.68
N LYS A 255 14.70 -3.22 -29.33
CA LYS A 255 13.73 -3.82 -30.22
C LYS A 255 12.37 -3.10 -30.14
N GLN A 256 11.74 -2.94 -31.34
CA GLN A 256 10.36 -2.47 -31.39
C GLN A 256 9.39 -3.52 -30.86
N LEU A 257 8.50 -3.14 -29.97
CA LEU A 257 7.47 -4.02 -29.46
C LEU A 257 6.21 -3.94 -30.36
N PRO A 258 5.59 -5.08 -30.69
CA PRO A 258 4.33 -5.09 -31.47
C PRO A 258 3.16 -4.51 -30.67
N SER A 259 2.02 -4.29 -31.34
CA SER A 259 0.82 -3.69 -30.74
C SER A 259 0.23 -4.48 -29.58
N ASN A 260 0.52 -5.78 -29.50
CA ASN A 260 0.10 -6.65 -28.40
C ASN A 260 1.23 -6.94 -27.39
N ALA A 261 2.29 -6.13 -27.38
CA ALA A 261 3.31 -6.15 -26.33
C ALA A 261 3.53 -4.77 -25.75
N GLY A 262 3.94 -4.71 -24.48
CA GLY A 262 4.12 -3.46 -23.77
C GLY A 262 5.05 -3.56 -22.58
N ILE A 263 5.13 -2.46 -21.85
CA ILE A 263 5.94 -2.32 -20.65
C ILE A 263 5.12 -1.77 -19.50
N ILE A 264 5.32 -2.30 -18.31
CA ILE A 264 4.82 -1.73 -17.05
C ILE A 264 6.00 -1.04 -16.37
N VAL A 265 6.00 0.27 -16.30
CA VAL A 265 7.07 1.04 -15.67
C VAL A 265 6.77 1.21 -14.18
N SER A 266 7.61 0.64 -13.32
CA SER A 266 7.48 0.84 -11.87
C SER A 266 7.83 2.27 -11.49
N ALA A 267 6.90 2.92 -10.78
CA ALA A 267 7.07 4.27 -10.26
C ALA A 267 7.66 4.30 -8.84
N ILE A 268 8.28 3.22 -8.36
CA ILE A 268 8.87 3.14 -7.01
C ILE A 268 9.96 4.19 -6.78
N ASP A 269 10.74 4.50 -7.82
CA ASP A 269 11.77 5.53 -7.77
C ASP A 269 11.23 6.94 -8.08
N PHE A 270 9.98 7.07 -8.50
CA PHE A 270 9.33 8.35 -8.75
C PHE A 270 8.79 8.88 -7.42
N PRO A 271 9.30 10.01 -6.90
CA PRO A 271 9.00 10.42 -5.54
C PRO A 271 7.50 10.61 -5.31
N LEU A 272 6.97 10.01 -4.24
CA LEU A 272 5.57 10.16 -3.85
C LEU A 272 5.37 11.50 -3.13
N ARG A 273 5.36 12.57 -3.92
CA ARG A 273 5.24 13.96 -3.47
C ARG A 273 4.57 14.82 -4.55
N ARG A 274 4.25 16.06 -4.22
CA ARG A 274 3.80 17.02 -5.25
C ARG A 274 4.89 17.25 -6.29
N ILE A 275 4.52 17.13 -7.56
CA ILE A 275 5.43 17.31 -8.70
C ILE A 275 5.73 18.80 -8.89
N ASP A 276 7.01 19.16 -8.94
CA ASP A 276 7.46 20.56 -9.15
C ASP A 276 8.33 20.75 -10.40
N GLY A 277 8.64 19.65 -11.12
CA GLY A 277 9.47 19.65 -12.33
C GLY A 277 10.96 19.95 -12.09
N LYS A 278 11.38 20.17 -10.85
CA LYS A 278 12.76 20.53 -10.49
C LYS A 278 13.56 19.33 -9.97
N ASN A 279 12.87 18.32 -9.45
CA ASN A 279 13.49 17.15 -8.84
C ASN A 279 14.22 16.29 -9.87
N ALA A 280 15.45 15.86 -9.54
CA ALA A 280 16.27 15.03 -10.41
C ALA A 280 15.65 13.64 -10.70
N GLN A 281 14.94 13.06 -9.73
CA GLN A 281 14.25 11.77 -9.90
C GLN A 281 13.04 11.90 -10.84
N GLU A 282 12.29 13.00 -10.77
CA GLU A 282 11.20 13.30 -11.72
C GLU A 282 11.73 13.39 -13.15
N LYS A 283 12.83 14.11 -13.36
CA LYS A 283 13.49 14.21 -14.67
C LYS A 283 14.01 12.86 -15.19
N LYS A 284 14.60 12.06 -14.31
CA LYS A 284 15.08 10.72 -14.63
C LYS A 284 13.93 9.79 -15.03
N PHE A 285 12.82 9.83 -14.32
CA PHE A 285 11.62 9.04 -14.63
C PHE A 285 11.01 9.46 -15.98
N MET A 286 10.90 10.76 -16.23
CA MET A 286 10.47 11.28 -17.52
C MET A 286 11.37 10.83 -18.68
N GLN A 287 12.69 10.83 -18.48
CA GLN A 287 13.64 10.32 -19.49
C GLN A 287 13.42 8.83 -19.75
N GLN A 288 13.19 8.03 -18.73
CA GLN A 288 12.88 6.60 -18.86
C GLN A 288 11.59 6.37 -19.66
N LEU A 289 10.51 7.09 -19.36
CA LEU A 289 9.28 7.02 -20.13
C LEU A 289 9.49 7.40 -21.60
N ASN A 290 10.24 8.47 -21.87
CA ASN A 290 10.55 8.91 -23.23
C ASN A 290 11.40 7.90 -23.99
N GLN A 291 12.25 7.12 -23.33
CA GLN A 291 13.00 6.03 -23.97
C GLN A 291 12.06 4.87 -24.32
N TRP A 292 11.18 4.45 -23.40
CA TRP A 292 10.19 3.39 -23.65
C TRP A 292 9.21 3.76 -24.76
N LYS A 293 8.78 5.02 -24.87
CA LYS A 293 7.90 5.52 -25.96
C LYS A 293 8.50 5.33 -27.36
N LYS A 294 9.80 5.23 -27.49
CA LYS A 294 10.43 4.99 -28.80
C LYS A 294 10.24 3.55 -29.29
N VAL A 295 10.03 2.60 -28.39
CA VAL A 295 9.98 1.17 -28.69
C VAL A 295 8.63 0.51 -28.37
N SER A 296 7.76 1.16 -27.61
CA SER A 296 6.44 0.63 -27.26
C SER A 296 5.35 1.71 -27.32
N LYS A 297 4.17 1.33 -27.80
CA LYS A 297 2.94 2.14 -27.69
C LYS A 297 2.16 1.85 -26.43
N ASN A 298 2.33 0.66 -25.84
CA ASN A 298 1.65 0.22 -24.63
C ASN A 298 2.57 0.44 -23.42
N ILE A 299 2.40 1.57 -22.74
CA ILE A 299 3.16 1.92 -21.55
C ILE A 299 2.19 2.02 -20.38
N TYR A 300 2.25 1.06 -19.47
CA TYR A 300 1.50 1.08 -18.24
C TYR A 300 2.40 1.56 -17.10
N ILE A 301 1.80 2.16 -16.08
CA ILE A 301 2.50 2.61 -14.87
C ILE A 301 2.02 1.78 -13.70
N TRP A 302 2.96 1.23 -12.95
CA TRP A 302 2.73 0.64 -11.63
C TRP A 302 3.04 1.70 -10.59
N ASP A 303 2.00 2.32 -10.05
CA ASP A 303 2.12 3.39 -9.05
C ASP A 303 1.61 2.93 -7.68
N TYR A 304 1.94 3.66 -6.62
CA TYR A 304 1.76 3.27 -5.23
C TYR A 304 0.85 4.26 -4.51
N ILE A 305 -0.13 3.75 -3.76
CA ILE A 305 -1.15 4.57 -3.11
C ILE A 305 -1.28 4.35 -1.59
N ASN A 306 -0.43 3.51 -1.00
CA ASN A 306 -0.44 3.18 0.42
C ASN A 306 0.95 3.22 1.05
N ASN A 307 0.98 3.29 2.38
CA ASN A 307 2.09 2.83 3.19
C ASN A 307 1.94 1.32 3.41
N PHE A 308 2.87 0.51 2.88
CA PHE A 308 2.79 -0.96 2.89
C PHE A 308 3.17 -1.58 4.23
N ASP A 309 3.81 -0.82 5.12
CA ASP A 309 4.07 -1.27 6.50
C ASP A 309 2.91 -0.95 7.46
N ASP A 310 1.91 -0.15 7.00
CA ASP A 310 0.77 0.25 7.82
C ASP A 310 -0.42 0.64 6.94
N TYR A 311 -1.39 -0.25 6.81
CA TYR A 311 -2.64 0.00 6.07
C TYR A 311 -3.69 0.71 6.92
N LEU A 312 -3.55 0.70 8.24
CA LEU A 312 -4.58 1.17 9.17
C LEU A 312 -4.51 2.67 9.46
N THR A 313 -3.34 3.29 9.32
CA THR A 313 -3.20 4.74 9.41
C THR A 313 -3.67 5.42 8.13
N PRO A 314 -4.50 6.48 8.21
CA PRO A 314 -4.95 7.21 7.03
C PRO A 314 -3.80 7.79 6.21
N PHE A 315 -3.82 7.60 4.90
CA PHE A 315 -2.74 7.99 4.00
C PHE A 315 -3.22 9.02 2.96
N PRO A 316 -2.71 10.28 2.98
CA PRO A 316 -3.17 11.39 2.15
C PRO A 316 -2.55 11.36 0.75
N ILE A 317 -3.11 10.57 -0.14
CA ILE A 317 -2.55 10.29 -1.47
C ILE A 317 -3.25 11.01 -2.63
N LEU A 318 -4.51 11.48 -2.44
CA LEU A 318 -5.37 11.85 -3.55
C LEU A 318 -4.84 13.02 -4.38
N LYS A 319 -4.38 14.10 -3.74
CA LYS A 319 -3.84 15.27 -4.46
C LYS A 319 -2.51 14.95 -5.15
N ILE A 320 -1.71 14.10 -4.56
CA ILE A 320 -0.47 13.62 -5.17
C ILE A 320 -0.79 12.72 -6.37
N ALA A 321 -1.69 11.75 -6.21
CA ALA A 321 -2.10 10.86 -7.28
C ALA A 321 -2.70 11.62 -8.47
N GLN A 322 -3.52 12.64 -8.23
CA GLN A 322 -4.05 13.52 -9.29
C GLN A 322 -2.93 14.15 -10.14
N GLN A 323 -1.93 14.76 -9.50
CA GLN A 323 -0.80 15.36 -10.21
C GLN A 323 0.02 14.31 -10.98
N ARG A 324 0.19 13.12 -10.40
CA ARG A 324 0.89 12.01 -11.05
C ARG A 324 0.12 11.49 -12.25
N LEU A 325 -1.20 11.34 -12.16
CA LEU A 325 -2.04 10.95 -13.30
C LEU A 325 -1.97 11.94 -14.45
N ARG A 326 -2.01 13.26 -14.16
CA ARG A 326 -1.80 14.30 -15.18
C ARG A 326 -0.43 14.15 -15.84
N PHE A 327 0.62 13.98 -15.02
CA PHE A 327 1.98 13.79 -15.52
C PHE A 327 2.09 12.53 -16.38
N PHE A 328 1.56 11.39 -15.96
CA PHE A 328 1.62 10.14 -16.72
C PHE A 328 0.86 10.25 -18.05
N LYS A 329 -0.34 10.81 -18.04
CA LYS A 329 -1.13 11.07 -19.26
C LYS A 329 -0.37 11.95 -20.26
N GLN A 330 0.18 13.07 -19.79
CA GLN A 330 0.96 14.00 -20.63
C GLN A 330 2.22 13.35 -21.20
N ASN A 331 2.80 12.38 -20.50
CA ASN A 331 3.98 11.65 -20.94
C ASN A 331 3.66 10.33 -21.68
N GLY A 332 2.40 10.10 -22.06
CA GLY A 332 2.01 9.02 -22.97
C GLY A 332 1.83 7.65 -22.32
N ALA A 333 1.58 7.60 -21.01
CA ALA A 333 1.11 6.37 -20.39
C ALA A 333 -0.29 6.02 -20.91
N SER A 334 -0.49 4.77 -21.29
CA SER A 334 -1.77 4.23 -21.77
C SER A 334 -2.52 3.42 -20.71
N GLY A 335 -1.86 3.06 -19.61
CA GLY A 335 -2.51 2.33 -18.52
C GLY A 335 -1.93 2.66 -17.15
N ILE A 336 -2.77 2.50 -16.14
CA ILE A 336 -2.41 2.71 -14.72
C ILE A 336 -2.84 1.51 -13.89
N PHE A 337 -1.91 1.01 -13.11
CA PHE A 337 -2.15 0.10 -12.00
C PHE A 337 -1.76 0.79 -10.70
N PHE A 338 -2.73 1.08 -9.85
CA PHE A 338 -2.49 1.57 -8.50
C PHE A 338 -2.32 0.40 -7.53
N ASN A 339 -1.10 0.22 -7.03
CA ASN A 339 -0.79 -0.74 -5.98
C ASN A 339 -1.21 -0.18 -4.62
N GLY A 340 -2.21 -0.81 -4.02
CA GLY A 340 -2.76 -0.48 -2.71
C GLY A 340 -2.62 -1.66 -1.74
N SER A 341 -3.61 -1.85 -0.87
CA SER A 341 -3.60 -2.88 0.16
C SER A 341 -4.05 -4.28 -0.32
N GLY A 342 -4.34 -4.44 -1.60
CA GLY A 342 -4.87 -5.71 -2.12
C GLY A 342 -6.21 -6.07 -1.49
N TYR A 343 -6.32 -7.27 -0.96
CA TYR A 343 -7.53 -7.73 -0.26
C TYR A 343 -7.58 -7.29 1.21
N SER A 344 -6.49 -6.71 1.75
CA SER A 344 -6.43 -6.28 3.14
C SER A 344 -7.14 -4.94 3.34
N TYR A 345 -7.81 -4.78 4.48
CA TYR A 345 -8.44 -3.52 4.86
C TYR A 345 -7.42 -2.37 4.85
N SER A 346 -7.86 -1.21 4.44
CA SER A 346 -7.10 0.03 4.52
C SER A 346 -8.04 1.19 4.90
N SER A 347 -7.60 2.04 5.82
CA SER A 347 -8.42 3.16 6.28
C SER A 347 -8.79 4.09 5.13
N PHE A 348 -10.09 4.42 5.03
CA PHE A 348 -10.69 5.22 3.94
C PHE A 348 -10.58 4.59 2.54
N ASP A 349 -10.36 3.27 2.41
CA ASP A 349 -10.20 2.62 1.12
C ASP A 349 -11.33 2.92 0.14
N ALA A 350 -12.58 2.72 0.55
CA ALA A 350 -13.73 2.92 -0.34
C ALA A 350 -13.85 4.37 -0.84
N MET A 351 -13.57 5.36 0.02
CA MET A 351 -13.55 6.77 -0.38
C MET A 351 -12.38 7.05 -1.35
N ARG A 352 -11.17 6.58 -1.03
CA ARG A 352 -10.01 6.77 -1.92
C ARG A 352 -10.22 6.10 -3.27
N THR A 353 -10.76 4.88 -3.28
CA THR A 353 -11.06 4.15 -4.53
C THR A 353 -12.12 4.88 -5.36
N PHE A 354 -13.17 5.44 -4.73
CA PHE A 354 -14.15 6.28 -5.41
C PHE A 354 -13.51 7.49 -6.10
N VAL A 355 -12.68 8.23 -5.38
CA VAL A 355 -12.01 9.42 -5.93
C VAL A 355 -10.99 9.05 -7.01
N LEU A 356 -10.14 8.05 -6.75
CA LEU A 356 -9.12 7.61 -7.70
C LEU A 356 -9.71 7.06 -8.99
N SER A 357 -10.84 6.33 -8.94
CA SER A 357 -11.52 5.85 -10.14
C SER A 357 -12.05 6.99 -11.00
N ALA A 358 -12.61 8.04 -10.39
CA ALA A 358 -13.02 9.23 -11.12
C ALA A 358 -11.83 9.98 -11.76
N LEU A 359 -10.70 10.09 -11.03
CA LEU A 359 -9.47 10.71 -11.54
C LEU A 359 -8.79 9.88 -12.64
N LEU A 360 -8.92 8.56 -12.63
CA LEU A 360 -8.44 7.69 -13.70
C LEU A 360 -9.22 7.91 -15.01
N ILE A 361 -10.49 8.26 -14.90
CA ILE A 361 -11.30 8.64 -16.06
C ILE A 361 -10.96 10.05 -16.51
N ASN A 362 -10.94 11.00 -15.57
CA ASN A 362 -10.60 12.39 -15.84
C ASN A 362 -9.75 13.00 -14.72
N PRO A 363 -8.43 13.14 -14.90
CA PRO A 363 -7.53 13.71 -13.90
C PRO A 363 -7.76 15.18 -13.56
N GLU A 364 -8.62 15.88 -14.31
CA GLU A 364 -8.89 17.30 -14.10
C GLU A 364 -10.02 17.56 -13.09
N LEU A 365 -10.73 16.52 -12.66
CA LEU A 365 -11.80 16.65 -11.67
C LEU A 365 -11.27 17.14 -10.31
N PRO A 366 -12.02 18.03 -9.61
CA PRO A 366 -11.57 18.57 -8.32
C PRO A 366 -11.70 17.52 -7.21
N VAL A 367 -10.58 17.19 -6.58
CA VAL A 367 -10.48 16.18 -5.52
C VAL A 367 -11.42 16.48 -4.36
N GLU A 368 -11.48 17.75 -3.92
CA GLU A 368 -12.31 18.18 -2.79
C GLU A 368 -13.81 17.95 -3.05
N GLU A 369 -14.27 18.14 -4.27
CA GLU A 369 -15.67 17.88 -4.64
C GLU A 369 -15.97 16.39 -4.64
N LEU A 370 -15.08 15.58 -5.20
CA LEU A 370 -15.24 14.12 -5.20
C LEU A 370 -15.26 13.54 -3.79
N VAL A 371 -14.37 14.00 -2.90
CA VAL A 371 -14.37 13.58 -1.48
C VAL A 371 -15.66 14.00 -0.78
N ARG A 372 -16.15 15.22 -1.04
CA ARG A 372 -17.42 15.73 -0.49
C ARG A 372 -18.60 14.90 -0.98
N ASP A 373 -18.64 14.59 -2.28
CA ASP A 373 -19.70 13.79 -2.88
C ASP A 373 -19.77 12.39 -2.27
N TYR A 374 -18.62 11.76 -2.07
CA TYR A 374 -18.56 10.46 -1.42
C TYR A 374 -19.13 10.50 0.00
N PHE A 375 -18.66 11.43 0.85
CA PHE A 375 -19.14 11.52 2.22
C PHE A 375 -20.61 11.93 2.31
N ASN A 376 -21.09 12.79 1.39
CA ASN A 376 -22.52 13.13 1.33
C ASN A 376 -23.41 11.92 1.04
N GLN A 377 -22.95 10.98 0.22
CA GLN A 377 -23.68 9.77 -0.14
C GLN A 377 -23.64 8.70 0.96
N GLU A 378 -22.45 8.49 1.55
CA GLU A 378 -22.18 7.32 2.37
C GLU A 378 -22.30 7.58 3.89
N TYR A 379 -22.29 8.86 4.32
CA TYR A 379 -22.22 9.26 5.73
C TYR A 379 -23.17 10.43 6.05
N PRO A 380 -24.49 10.20 6.05
CA PRO A 380 -25.50 11.25 6.24
C PRO A 380 -25.28 12.12 7.49
N LEU A 381 -24.90 11.51 8.61
CA LEU A 381 -24.68 12.20 9.89
C LEU A 381 -23.28 12.82 9.97
N SER A 382 -22.24 12.07 9.64
CA SER A 382 -20.84 12.43 9.91
C SER A 382 -20.10 13.06 8.72
N LYS A 383 -20.78 13.25 7.59
CA LYS A 383 -20.22 13.72 6.31
C LYS A 383 -19.28 14.91 6.40
N LYS A 384 -19.70 15.97 7.11
CA LYS A 384 -18.91 17.19 7.23
C LYS A 384 -17.67 16.98 8.08
N TRP A 385 -17.80 16.27 9.19
CA TRP A 385 -16.70 15.98 10.10
C TRP A 385 -15.63 15.09 9.45
N LEU A 386 -16.03 14.03 8.71
CA LEU A 386 -15.11 13.18 7.95
C LEU A 386 -14.42 13.94 6.80
N TYR A 387 -15.19 14.77 6.07
CA TYR A 387 -14.65 15.62 5.01
C TYR A 387 -13.59 16.58 5.53
N ASP A 388 -13.92 17.31 6.60
CA ASP A 388 -13.02 18.30 7.19
C ASP A 388 -11.72 17.65 7.67
N TYR A 389 -11.81 16.48 8.32
CA TYR A 389 -10.62 15.73 8.74
C TYR A 389 -9.78 15.30 7.56
N TYR A 390 -10.38 14.62 6.57
CA TYR A 390 -9.62 14.02 5.47
C TYR A 390 -8.98 15.09 4.56
N ILE A 391 -9.70 16.15 4.25
CA ILE A 391 -9.15 17.26 3.43
C ILE A 391 -8.05 18.02 4.19
N ASN A 392 -8.18 18.19 5.49
CA ASN A 392 -7.10 18.74 6.30
C ASN A 392 -5.86 17.83 6.29
N LEU A 393 -6.04 16.51 6.30
CA LEU A 393 -4.95 15.55 6.17
C LEU A 393 -4.24 15.67 4.80
N GLU A 394 -4.99 15.71 3.70
CA GLU A 394 -4.45 15.95 2.35
C GLU A 394 -3.68 17.29 2.25
N ASN A 395 -4.17 18.32 2.93
CA ASN A 395 -3.54 19.65 2.94
C ASN A 395 -2.30 19.72 3.85
N SER A 396 -2.17 18.82 4.82
CA SER A 396 -1.04 18.80 5.75
C SER A 396 0.26 18.29 5.12
N VAL A 397 0.19 17.60 3.98
CA VAL A 397 1.38 17.16 3.25
C VAL A 397 2.19 18.37 2.80
N GLN A 398 3.33 18.57 3.43
CA GLN A 398 4.19 19.73 3.18
C GLN A 398 4.78 19.71 1.77
N SER A 399 4.83 20.87 1.12
CA SER A 399 5.48 21.00 -0.19
C SER A 399 6.95 20.56 -0.12
N GLY A 400 7.35 19.72 -1.07
CA GLY A 400 8.71 19.18 -1.14
C GLY A 400 8.99 17.97 -0.26
N LYS A 401 8.13 17.63 0.71
CA LYS A 401 8.27 16.36 1.46
C LYS A 401 7.73 15.18 0.66
N LYS A 402 8.47 14.08 0.72
CA LYS A 402 8.10 12.78 0.12
C LYS A 402 7.32 11.98 1.16
N LEU A 403 6.22 11.37 0.75
CA LEU A 403 5.57 10.31 1.52
C LEU A 403 6.38 9.01 1.37
N GLY A 404 6.68 8.36 2.48
CA GLY A 404 7.25 7.03 2.47
C GLY A 404 6.17 5.98 2.28
N ILE A 405 6.50 4.89 1.58
CA ILE A 405 5.61 3.75 1.36
C ILE A 405 5.97 2.54 2.24
N TYR A 406 7.05 2.64 3.02
CA TYR A 406 7.51 1.68 4.03
C TYR A 406 8.05 2.47 5.23
N VAL A 407 7.15 3.07 6.01
CA VAL A 407 7.52 3.96 7.11
C VAL A 407 6.64 3.74 8.34
N GLY A 408 7.20 4.07 9.49
CA GLY A 408 6.48 4.00 10.76
C GLY A 408 5.82 5.32 11.16
N ILE A 409 5.20 5.30 12.35
CA ILE A 409 4.42 6.42 12.88
C ILE A 409 5.24 7.71 13.02
N ALA A 410 6.52 7.61 13.41
CA ALA A 410 7.39 8.77 13.60
C ALA A 410 7.60 9.57 12.29
N GLU A 411 7.82 8.87 11.17
CA GLU A 411 7.96 9.50 9.85
C GLU A 411 6.62 10.04 9.34
N LEU A 412 5.50 9.37 9.65
CA LEU A 412 4.17 9.88 9.31
C LEU A 412 3.86 11.19 10.05
N GLU A 413 4.19 11.27 11.34
CA GLU A 413 4.06 12.51 12.14
C GLU A 413 4.94 13.64 11.61
N GLN A 414 6.15 13.34 11.14
CA GLN A 414 7.06 14.33 10.54
C GLN A 414 6.59 14.80 9.15
N SER A 415 5.77 14.02 8.44
CA SER A 415 5.35 14.33 7.08
C SER A 415 3.97 14.96 6.98
N PHE A 416 2.97 14.44 7.68
CA PHE A 416 1.59 14.91 7.57
C PHE A 416 0.70 14.66 8.78
N LEU A 417 0.97 13.65 9.61
CA LEU A 417 0.08 13.22 10.69
C LEU A 417 0.31 14.07 11.95
N ASN A 418 -0.54 15.05 12.18
CA ASN A 418 -0.48 15.86 13.40
C ASN A 418 -1.12 15.11 14.58
N PRO A 419 -0.39 14.81 15.67
CA PRO A 419 -0.90 14.03 16.79
C PRO A 419 -2.15 14.62 17.46
N GLU A 420 -2.16 15.93 17.73
CA GLU A 420 -3.28 16.61 18.39
C GLU A 420 -4.57 16.50 17.55
N LYS A 421 -4.47 16.76 16.24
CA LYS A 421 -5.62 16.70 15.32
C LYS A 421 -6.13 15.27 15.17
N PHE A 422 -5.22 14.29 15.09
CA PHE A 422 -5.59 12.88 14.99
C PHE A 422 -6.29 12.39 16.26
N ILE A 423 -5.73 12.68 17.44
CA ILE A 423 -6.31 12.27 18.74
C ILE A 423 -7.70 12.88 18.90
N LYS A 424 -7.86 14.18 18.62
CA LYS A 424 -9.17 14.82 18.64
C LYS A 424 -10.18 14.11 17.74
N PHE A 425 -9.80 13.84 16.49
CA PHE A 425 -10.65 13.10 15.54
C PHE A 425 -11.01 11.70 16.04
N TYR A 426 -10.03 10.97 16.58
CA TYR A 426 -10.24 9.62 17.11
C TYR A 426 -11.15 9.61 18.35
N ASP A 427 -10.98 10.55 19.25
CA ASP A 427 -11.80 10.65 20.49
C ASP A 427 -13.25 11.03 20.18
N GLU A 428 -13.48 11.96 19.24
CA GLU A 428 -14.82 12.38 18.79
C GLU A 428 -15.57 11.24 18.06
N MET A 429 -14.85 10.28 17.46
CA MET A 429 -15.44 9.20 16.67
C MET A 429 -16.41 8.33 17.48
N GLY A 430 -16.17 8.16 18.77
CA GLY A 430 -17.05 7.39 19.65
C GLY A 430 -18.47 7.94 19.70
N ASP A 431 -18.62 9.25 19.71
CA ASP A 431 -19.92 9.92 19.72
C ASP A 431 -20.64 9.70 18.38
N TYR A 432 -19.94 9.88 17.25
CA TYR A 432 -20.50 9.62 15.93
C TYR A 432 -20.91 8.15 15.73
N VAL A 433 -20.12 7.18 16.21
CA VAL A 433 -20.49 5.75 16.18
C VAL A 433 -21.75 5.49 17.00
N SER A 434 -21.89 6.16 18.16
CA SER A 434 -23.07 6.04 19.02
C SER A 434 -24.34 6.58 18.37
N ASP A 435 -24.25 7.73 17.71
CA ASP A 435 -25.39 8.46 17.15
C ASP A 435 -25.80 7.95 15.77
N ALA A 436 -24.85 7.41 14.98
CA ALA A 436 -25.11 6.87 13.66
C ALA A 436 -25.93 5.57 13.69
N LYS A 437 -26.62 5.28 12.59
CA LYS A 437 -27.46 4.09 12.42
C LYS A 437 -27.08 3.30 11.16
N GLY A 438 -27.49 2.04 11.11
CA GLY A 438 -27.40 1.19 9.94
C GLY A 438 -25.97 1.08 9.36
N LYS A 439 -25.84 1.30 8.06
CA LYS A 439 -24.58 1.15 7.33
C LYS A 439 -23.54 2.19 7.77
N GLU A 440 -23.94 3.43 8.04
CA GLU A 440 -23.02 4.47 8.49
C GLU A 440 -22.35 4.09 9.81
N ARG A 441 -23.15 3.64 10.79
CA ARG A 441 -22.61 3.17 12.08
C ARG A 441 -21.60 2.05 11.91
N LYS A 442 -21.90 1.07 11.04
CA LYS A 442 -20.98 -0.05 10.76
C LYS A 442 -19.64 0.48 10.21
N LYS A 443 -19.67 1.33 9.19
CA LYS A 443 -18.47 1.90 8.57
C LYS A 443 -17.64 2.76 9.53
N LEU A 444 -18.29 3.58 10.36
CA LEU A 444 -17.62 4.37 11.39
C LEU A 444 -16.94 3.49 12.43
N HIS A 445 -17.62 2.42 12.86
CA HIS A 445 -17.07 1.47 13.81
C HIS A 445 -15.88 0.70 13.23
N GLU A 446 -15.95 0.25 11.98
CA GLU A 446 -14.82 -0.35 11.26
C GLU A 446 -13.63 0.61 11.21
N LEU A 447 -13.87 1.89 10.93
CA LEU A 447 -12.81 2.90 10.91
C LEU A 447 -12.23 3.14 12.32
N GLN A 448 -13.07 3.25 13.35
CA GLN A 448 -12.63 3.42 14.74
C GLN A 448 -11.74 2.28 15.20
N THR A 449 -12.12 1.04 14.91
CA THR A 449 -11.34 -0.14 15.29
C THR A 449 -9.99 -0.15 14.59
N ALA A 450 -9.93 0.19 13.30
CA ALA A 450 -8.67 0.31 12.54
C ALA A 450 -7.76 1.41 13.11
N LEU A 451 -8.31 2.60 13.36
CA LEU A 451 -7.56 3.75 13.88
C LEU A 451 -7.04 3.56 15.30
N SER A 452 -7.55 2.55 16.03
CA SER A 452 -6.99 2.16 17.32
C SER A 452 -5.54 1.71 17.20
N TYR A 453 -5.13 1.10 16.07
CA TYR A 453 -3.74 0.80 15.75
C TYR A 453 -2.90 2.09 15.68
N THR A 454 -3.35 3.07 14.90
CA THR A 454 -2.66 4.37 14.77
C THR A 454 -2.51 5.04 16.14
N ARG A 455 -3.56 4.99 16.98
CA ARG A 455 -3.52 5.55 18.34
C ARG A 455 -2.52 4.84 19.25
N LEU A 456 -2.40 3.52 19.14
CA LEU A 456 -1.44 2.72 19.88
C LEU A 456 0.00 3.02 19.42
N GLU A 457 0.26 3.06 18.13
CA GLU A 457 1.58 3.39 17.58
C GLU A 457 2.03 4.82 17.96
N MET A 458 1.12 5.79 17.85
CA MET A 458 1.37 7.15 18.32
C MET A 458 1.67 7.16 19.82
N GLY A 459 0.92 6.39 20.61
CA GLY A 459 1.18 6.22 22.04
C GLY A 459 2.58 5.71 22.34
N ARG A 460 3.04 4.69 21.61
CA ARG A 460 4.41 4.14 21.74
C ARG A 460 5.48 5.15 21.35
N ASN A 461 5.25 5.90 20.24
CA ASN A 461 6.19 6.91 19.76
C ASN A 461 6.45 8.01 20.79
N HIS A 462 5.42 8.37 21.57
CA HIS A 462 5.48 9.44 22.58
C HIS A 462 5.73 8.95 24.01
N SER A 463 5.68 7.64 24.28
CA SER A 463 5.94 7.04 25.59
C SER A 463 5.11 7.66 26.73
N TYR A 464 5.72 8.43 27.65
CA TYR A 464 5.08 9.21 28.71
C TYR A 464 5.02 10.73 28.42
N ASP A 465 5.52 11.17 27.28
CA ASP A 465 5.38 12.56 26.81
C ASP A 465 3.92 12.86 26.41
N PRO A 466 3.53 14.10 26.10
CA PRO A 466 2.20 14.38 25.55
C PRO A 466 1.87 13.45 24.38
N TYR A 467 0.62 12.96 24.33
CA TYR A 467 0.12 11.98 23.38
C TYR A 467 0.53 10.51 23.62
N GLY A 468 1.42 10.26 24.61
CA GLY A 468 1.92 8.93 24.94
C GLY A 468 0.87 7.99 25.54
N TYR A 469 1.26 6.72 25.68
CA TYR A 469 0.43 5.67 26.25
C TYR A 469 0.53 5.56 27.78
N ALA A 470 1.53 6.18 28.40
CA ALA A 470 1.88 6.01 29.81
C ALA A 470 1.96 7.34 30.57
N GLN A 471 1.95 7.24 31.88
CA GLN A 471 2.26 8.33 32.78
C GLN A 471 3.55 8.01 33.56
N ARG A 472 4.39 9.01 33.74
CA ARG A 472 5.62 8.89 34.53
C ARG A 472 5.38 9.29 35.99
N ASN A 473 5.77 8.42 36.91
CA ASN A 473 5.78 8.69 38.34
C ASN A 473 7.19 8.41 38.89
N GLY A 474 8.00 9.46 39.02
CA GLY A 474 9.40 9.36 39.45
C GLY A 474 10.25 8.52 38.49
N LYS A 475 10.66 7.33 38.94
CA LYS A 475 11.46 6.36 38.18
C LYS A 475 10.64 5.16 37.66
N GLN A 476 9.35 5.37 37.45
CA GLN A 476 8.41 4.39 36.89
C GLN A 476 7.56 5.02 35.80
N ILE A 477 7.15 4.21 34.85
CA ILE A 477 6.07 4.55 33.94
C ILE A 477 4.93 3.56 34.14
N GLN A 478 3.69 4.04 33.95
CA GLN A 478 2.49 3.22 34.07
C GLN A 478 1.59 3.47 32.85
N PRO A 479 1.23 2.43 32.09
CA PRO A 479 0.26 2.55 31.02
C PRO A 479 -1.06 3.14 31.53
N THR A 480 -1.65 4.05 30.76
CA THR A 480 -2.97 4.61 31.10
C THR A 480 -4.07 3.57 30.88
N PRO A 481 -5.21 3.64 31.59
CA PRO A 481 -6.33 2.71 31.39
C PRO A 481 -6.85 2.69 29.94
N GLN A 482 -6.71 3.77 29.21
CA GLN A 482 -7.14 3.91 27.81
C GLN A 482 -6.45 2.91 26.87
N VAL A 483 -5.21 2.49 27.17
CA VAL A 483 -4.48 1.51 26.35
C VAL A 483 -5.28 0.22 26.20
N ARG A 484 -5.87 -0.28 27.30
CA ARG A 484 -6.70 -1.51 27.25
C ARG A 484 -7.95 -1.33 26.36
N LYS A 485 -8.54 -0.13 26.38
CA LYS A 485 -9.68 0.19 25.51
C LYS A 485 -9.25 0.17 24.03
N TRP A 486 -8.10 0.79 23.69
CA TRP A 486 -7.60 0.80 22.30
C TRP A 486 -7.25 -0.60 21.82
N LEU A 487 -6.60 -1.43 22.65
CA LEU A 487 -6.31 -2.84 22.33
C LEU A 487 -7.59 -3.66 22.12
N THR A 488 -8.62 -3.47 22.97
CA THR A 488 -9.91 -4.15 22.80
C THR A 488 -10.59 -3.73 21.50
N GLN A 489 -10.61 -2.43 21.19
CA GLN A 489 -11.18 -1.93 19.94
C GLN A 489 -10.43 -2.47 18.72
N LEU A 490 -9.08 -2.51 18.77
CA LEU A 490 -8.30 -3.09 17.67
C LEU A 490 -8.58 -4.58 17.49
N LYS A 491 -8.77 -5.33 18.58
CA LYS A 491 -9.16 -6.75 18.52
C LYS A 491 -10.52 -6.96 17.85
N GLU A 492 -11.45 -6.02 18.02
CA GLU A 492 -12.74 -6.06 17.35
C GLU A 492 -12.64 -5.85 15.83
N HIS A 493 -11.56 -5.27 15.33
CA HIS A 493 -11.39 -5.00 13.91
C HIS A 493 -11.51 -6.25 13.05
N HIS A 494 -10.88 -7.36 13.44
CA HIS A 494 -11.00 -8.65 12.77
C HIS A 494 -12.48 -9.12 12.70
N ALA A 495 -13.23 -9.00 13.80
CA ALA A 495 -14.63 -9.43 13.86
C ALA A 495 -15.55 -8.63 12.90
N PHE A 496 -15.23 -7.37 12.64
CA PHE A 496 -16.00 -6.51 11.73
C PHE A 496 -15.59 -6.60 10.27
N THR A 497 -14.30 -6.69 9.99
CA THR A 497 -13.76 -6.65 8.63
C THR A 497 -13.39 -8.02 8.08
N GLY A 498 -13.19 -9.02 8.94
CA GLY A 498 -12.62 -10.32 8.58
C GLY A 498 -11.12 -10.25 8.22
N MET A 499 -10.46 -9.11 8.46
CA MET A 499 -9.05 -8.91 8.10
C MET A 499 -8.13 -9.15 9.28
N GLU A 500 -7.15 -10.01 9.08
CA GLU A 500 -6.19 -10.44 10.09
C GLU A 500 -4.91 -9.61 10.09
N TYR A 501 -4.57 -9.01 8.94
CA TYR A 501 -3.29 -8.38 8.69
C TYR A 501 -3.39 -6.86 8.60
N TYR A 502 -2.34 -6.15 9.05
CA TYR A 502 -2.30 -4.69 9.01
C TYR A 502 -1.28 -4.12 8.02
N ASN A 503 -0.50 -4.96 7.32
CA ASN A 503 0.54 -4.55 6.37
C ASN A 503 0.78 -5.59 5.26
N GLU A 504 1.68 -5.27 4.32
CA GLU A 504 2.04 -6.13 3.17
C GLU A 504 2.74 -7.43 3.59
N SER A 505 3.49 -7.39 4.69
CA SER A 505 4.19 -8.56 5.22
C SER A 505 3.26 -9.59 5.87
N ALA A 506 1.96 -9.36 5.86
CA ALA A 506 0.95 -10.18 6.52
C ALA A 506 1.19 -10.32 8.04
N ASP A 507 1.61 -9.23 8.69
CA ASP A 507 1.73 -9.20 10.14
C ASP A 507 0.34 -9.13 10.77
N GLU A 508 0.11 -10.04 11.73
CA GLU A 508 -1.21 -10.29 12.31
C GLU A 508 -1.54 -9.26 13.41
N ILE A 509 -2.77 -8.75 13.40
CA ILE A 509 -3.30 -7.85 14.44
C ILE A 509 -3.29 -8.53 15.82
N ASP A 510 -3.67 -9.80 15.89
CA ASP A 510 -3.68 -10.54 17.15
C ASP A 510 -2.27 -10.74 17.73
N TYR A 511 -1.26 -10.93 16.85
CA TYR A 511 0.13 -11.00 17.28
C TYR A 511 0.62 -9.66 17.82
N TYR A 512 0.31 -8.55 17.14
CA TYR A 512 0.61 -7.20 17.61
C TYR A 512 -0.01 -6.90 18.98
N ILE A 513 -1.26 -7.27 19.21
CA ILE A 513 -1.94 -7.12 20.51
C ILE A 513 -1.22 -7.95 21.59
N LYS A 514 -0.88 -9.20 21.28
CA LYS A 514 -0.13 -10.08 22.20
C LYS A 514 1.23 -9.50 22.59
N GLU A 515 1.95 -8.89 21.65
CA GLU A 515 3.22 -8.21 21.94
C GLU A 515 3.02 -7.02 22.90
N TRP A 516 1.95 -6.22 22.73
CA TRP A 516 1.59 -5.18 23.68
C TRP A 516 1.35 -5.71 25.08
N GLU A 517 0.60 -6.80 25.19
CA GLU A 517 0.30 -7.44 26.48
C GLU A 517 1.57 -7.97 27.14
N GLN A 518 2.43 -8.61 26.37
CA GLN A 518 3.64 -9.27 26.87
C GLN A 518 4.77 -8.28 27.21
N TYR A 519 5.07 -7.35 26.33
CA TYR A 519 6.28 -6.50 26.45
C TYR A 519 6.00 -5.15 27.10
N ILE A 520 4.79 -4.61 26.98
CA ILE A 520 4.45 -3.29 27.50
C ILE A 520 3.62 -3.39 28.77
N LEU A 521 2.49 -4.10 28.75
CA LEU A 521 1.60 -4.17 29.92
C LEU A 521 2.09 -5.10 31.03
N ALA A 522 2.79 -6.18 30.69
CA ALA A 522 3.38 -7.14 31.63
C ALA A 522 4.89 -6.95 31.81
N SER A 523 5.45 -5.78 31.46
CA SER A 523 6.89 -5.49 31.63
C SER A 523 7.35 -5.76 33.06
N ASP A 524 8.46 -6.48 33.18
CA ASP A 524 9.14 -6.79 34.45
C ASP A 524 10.01 -5.60 34.95
N ILE A 525 10.28 -4.60 34.12
CA ILE A 525 11.03 -3.39 34.47
C ILE A 525 10.08 -2.36 35.10
N LYS A 526 9.76 -2.57 36.38
CA LYS A 526 8.82 -1.69 37.11
C LYS A 526 9.43 -0.41 37.66
N LYS A 527 10.74 -0.41 37.98
CA LYS A 527 11.47 0.76 38.47
C LYS A 527 12.83 0.82 37.82
N ASN A 528 13.01 1.76 36.92
CA ASN A 528 14.25 1.97 36.19
C ASN A 528 14.96 3.22 36.68
N LEU A 529 16.09 3.05 37.40
CA LEU A 529 16.85 4.19 37.90
C LEU A 529 17.55 4.98 36.78
N PHE A 530 17.69 4.41 35.58
CA PHE A 530 18.19 5.12 34.41
C PHE A 530 17.13 5.95 33.74
N LEU A 531 15.84 5.79 34.07
CA LEU A 531 14.74 6.55 33.45
C LEU A 531 15.02 8.05 33.43
N GLY A 532 15.12 8.59 32.19
CA GLY A 532 15.36 10.00 31.92
C GLY A 532 16.83 10.44 32.05
N ILE A 533 17.78 9.51 32.22
CA ILE A 533 19.20 9.79 32.03
C ILE A 533 19.44 9.93 30.51
N MET A 534 20.08 10.98 30.08
CA MET A 534 20.45 11.15 28.68
C MET A 534 21.80 10.47 28.40
N PRO A 535 21.83 9.40 27.61
CA PRO A 535 23.08 8.77 27.21
C PRO A 535 23.83 9.62 26.17
N SER A 536 25.11 9.33 26.01
CA SER A 536 25.91 9.75 24.85
C SER A 536 26.38 8.55 24.06
N SER A 537 26.72 8.72 22.79
CA SER A 537 27.23 7.63 21.94
C SER A 537 28.45 8.00 21.12
N THR A 538 29.29 6.99 20.86
CA THR A 538 30.45 7.07 19.95
C THR A 538 30.38 5.88 18.98
N PRO A 539 30.21 6.09 17.66
CA PRO A 539 29.97 7.39 17.01
C PRO A 539 28.64 8.03 17.46
N PRO A 540 28.49 9.37 17.27
CA PRO A 540 27.25 10.07 17.61
C PRO A 540 26.03 9.49 16.86
N THR A 541 24.92 9.40 17.59
CA THR A 541 23.59 9.12 17.02
C THR A 541 22.64 10.27 17.35
N ASP A 542 21.43 10.26 16.79
CA ASP A 542 20.45 11.32 17.05
C ASP A 542 20.00 11.36 18.52
N LYS A 543 19.57 12.54 18.96
CA LYS A 543 19.18 12.75 20.37
C LYS A 543 17.91 12.01 20.77
N ASP A 544 16.96 11.87 19.83
CA ASP A 544 15.69 11.19 20.09
C ASP A 544 15.92 9.69 20.26
N GLY A 545 16.78 9.10 19.41
CA GLY A 545 17.22 7.73 19.56
C GLY A 545 17.94 7.50 20.91
N LEU A 546 18.81 8.41 21.33
CA LEU A 546 19.47 8.30 22.64
C LEU A 546 18.49 8.40 23.81
N LYS A 547 17.50 9.30 23.74
CA LYS A 547 16.46 9.44 24.77
C LYS A 547 15.66 8.15 24.94
N ARG A 548 15.36 7.46 23.85
CA ARG A 548 14.60 6.18 23.86
C ARG A 548 15.32 5.07 24.61
N LEU A 549 16.64 5.07 24.65
CA LEU A 549 17.41 4.03 25.35
C LEU A 549 17.17 3.98 26.87
N THR A 550 16.53 5.00 27.45
CA THR A 550 16.30 5.10 28.90
C THR A 550 14.90 5.65 29.22
N ASP A 551 13.93 5.43 28.36
CA ASP A 551 12.57 5.94 28.56
C ASP A 551 11.59 4.90 29.15
N SER A 552 12.06 3.68 29.36
CA SER A 552 11.29 2.53 29.86
C SER A 552 10.16 2.09 28.91
N THR A 553 10.22 2.46 27.64
CA THR A 553 9.29 2.04 26.61
C THR A 553 9.92 0.92 25.79
N HIS A 554 9.29 -0.26 25.78
CA HIS A 554 9.79 -1.37 25.01
C HIS A 554 9.37 -1.29 23.53
N GLY A 555 10.29 -1.69 22.65
CA GLY A 555 10.01 -2.00 21.27
C GLY A 555 9.20 -3.31 21.16
N LEU A 556 8.35 -3.42 20.14
CA LEU A 556 7.70 -4.68 19.78
C LEU A 556 8.54 -5.40 18.73
N PRO A 557 8.93 -6.69 18.95
CA PRO A 557 9.80 -7.40 18.03
C PRO A 557 9.25 -7.55 16.61
N GLY A 558 7.94 -7.62 16.45
CA GLY A 558 7.27 -7.66 15.13
C GLY A 558 7.23 -6.32 14.40
N ASN A 559 7.46 -5.20 15.11
CA ASN A 559 7.39 -3.84 14.54
C ASN A 559 8.68 -3.07 14.83
N TYR A 560 9.56 -3.01 13.82
CA TYR A 560 10.88 -2.37 13.94
C TYR A 560 10.86 -0.84 13.80
N HIS A 561 9.73 -0.25 13.41
CA HIS A 561 9.63 1.19 13.14
C HIS A 561 9.52 2.05 14.41
N CYS A 562 9.00 1.49 15.50
CA CYS A 562 8.74 2.25 16.70
C CYS A 562 9.34 1.56 17.94
N GLY A 563 9.89 2.35 18.87
CA GLY A 563 10.46 1.87 20.12
C GLY A 563 11.91 1.36 20.01
N TRP A 564 12.53 1.43 18.83
CA TRP A 564 13.90 0.96 18.61
C TRP A 564 14.85 2.10 18.25
N THR A 565 16.03 2.10 18.86
CA THR A 565 17.17 2.92 18.41
C THR A 565 18.02 2.09 17.47
N THR A 566 18.09 2.49 16.20
CA THR A 566 18.82 1.75 15.16
C THR A 566 20.25 2.22 15.06
N LEU A 567 21.20 1.28 15.15
CA LEU A 567 22.63 1.51 15.02
C LEU A 567 23.15 0.82 13.75
N PRO A 568 23.43 1.57 12.67
CA PRO A 568 23.79 0.99 11.36
C PRO A 568 25.25 0.58 11.20
N LYS A 569 26.11 0.85 12.18
CA LYS A 569 27.54 0.55 12.15
C LYS A 569 27.88 -0.70 12.96
N GLU A 570 29.06 -1.27 12.68
CA GLU A 570 29.53 -2.47 13.36
C GLU A 570 29.91 -2.28 14.84
N LYS A 571 30.18 -1.03 15.26
CA LYS A 571 30.69 -0.75 16.62
C LYS A 571 30.15 0.57 17.14
N TYR A 572 29.54 0.49 18.31
CA TYR A 572 29.05 1.63 19.09
C TYR A 572 29.47 1.51 20.55
N GLU A 573 29.66 2.65 21.21
CA GLU A 573 29.80 2.76 22.63
C GLU A 573 28.74 3.76 23.13
N ILE A 574 27.89 3.29 24.05
CA ILE A 574 26.83 4.08 24.69
C ILE A 574 27.26 4.33 26.12
N SER A 575 27.34 5.59 26.53
CA SER A 575 27.78 5.99 27.85
C SER A 575 26.67 6.68 28.64
N LEU A 576 26.45 6.23 29.86
CA LEU A 576 25.44 6.70 30.80
C LEU A 576 26.10 7.33 32.04
N PRO A 577 25.85 8.62 32.33
CA PRO A 577 26.27 9.24 33.58
C PRO A 577 25.40 8.70 34.71
N VAL A 578 26.03 7.94 35.67
CA VAL A 578 25.32 7.24 36.73
C VAL A 578 25.64 7.82 38.12
N LYS A 579 26.34 8.93 38.18
CA LYS A 579 26.71 9.59 39.42
C LYS A 579 25.51 9.81 40.36
N GLY A 580 25.60 9.34 41.58
CA GLY A 580 24.58 9.50 42.62
C GLY A 580 23.55 8.36 42.69
N ILE A 581 23.61 7.35 41.82
CA ILE A 581 22.71 6.19 41.90
C ILE A 581 22.99 5.36 43.15
N ASN A 582 24.24 5.10 43.52
CA ASN A 582 24.66 4.43 44.73
C ASN A 582 23.80 3.21 45.12
N LYS A 583 23.63 2.25 44.23
CA LYS A 583 22.84 1.03 44.40
C LYS A 583 23.53 -0.15 43.71
N THR A 584 23.29 -1.34 44.30
CA THR A 584 23.55 -2.62 43.64
C THR A 584 22.25 -3.11 43.00
N GLY A 585 22.32 -3.67 41.83
CA GLY A 585 21.16 -4.14 41.09
C GLY A 585 21.55 -4.79 39.75
N ASN A 586 20.65 -4.80 38.79
CA ASN A 586 20.88 -5.39 37.49
C ASN A 586 20.75 -4.34 36.36
N ILE A 587 21.69 -4.38 35.40
CA ILE A 587 21.51 -3.72 34.12
C ILE A 587 20.76 -4.68 33.20
N TYR A 588 19.73 -4.17 32.58
CA TYR A 588 18.96 -4.83 31.53
C TYR A 588 19.25 -4.13 30.21
N ILE A 589 19.50 -4.90 29.14
CA ILE A 589 19.68 -4.40 27.79
C ILE A 589 18.89 -5.29 26.86
N SER A 590 18.09 -4.72 25.97
CA SER A 590 17.28 -5.50 25.04
C SER A 590 17.62 -5.15 23.58
N PHE A 591 17.68 -6.20 22.73
CA PHE A 591 18.01 -6.10 21.32
C PHE A 591 16.96 -6.77 20.47
N LEU A 592 16.76 -6.25 19.26
CA LEU A 592 15.89 -6.83 18.25
C LEU A 592 16.63 -7.91 17.44
N ASN A 593 16.05 -9.10 17.35
CA ASN A 593 16.40 -10.11 16.36
C ASN A 593 15.25 -10.25 15.35
N LEU A 594 15.41 -9.66 14.16
CA LEU A 594 14.45 -9.70 13.07
C LEU A 594 15.18 -9.81 11.73
N PRO A 595 15.65 -11.02 11.37
CA PRO A 595 16.52 -11.26 10.22
C PRO A 595 15.94 -10.80 8.87
N ARG A 596 14.63 -10.92 8.65
CA ARG A 596 13.95 -10.45 7.43
C ARG A 596 14.17 -8.96 7.15
N HIS A 597 14.35 -8.14 8.19
CA HIS A 597 14.67 -6.72 8.12
C HIS A 597 16.14 -6.41 8.47
N ARG A 598 17.00 -7.44 8.54
CA ARG A 598 18.45 -7.33 8.81
C ARG A 598 18.78 -6.78 10.18
N PHE A 599 17.87 -6.89 11.14
CA PHE A 599 18.16 -6.63 12.55
C PHE A 599 18.69 -7.89 13.20
N TYR A 600 19.87 -7.76 13.83
CA TYR A 600 20.53 -8.84 14.55
C TYR A 600 21.03 -8.34 15.90
N PRO A 601 20.98 -9.15 16.96
CA PRO A 601 21.65 -8.83 18.20
C PRO A 601 23.17 -8.67 17.96
N PRO A 602 23.87 -7.86 18.77
CA PRO A 602 25.32 -7.73 18.67
C PRO A 602 25.98 -9.08 18.95
N ARG A 603 27.06 -9.39 18.27
CA ARG A 603 27.87 -10.59 18.55
C ARG A 603 28.59 -10.54 19.89
N GLN A 604 28.87 -9.33 20.40
CA GLN A 604 29.57 -9.11 21.66
C GLN A 604 29.15 -7.78 22.29
N ILE A 605 29.08 -7.78 23.61
CA ILE A 605 28.84 -6.60 24.44
C ILE A 605 29.91 -6.54 25.50
N GLU A 606 30.50 -5.35 25.71
CA GLU A 606 31.39 -5.05 26.82
C GLU A 606 30.72 -3.99 27.68
N ILE A 607 30.52 -4.30 28.98
CA ILE A 607 30.02 -3.36 29.98
C ILE A 607 31.24 -2.89 30.80
N SER A 608 31.43 -1.57 30.85
CA SER A 608 32.51 -0.94 31.60
C SER A 608 31.97 -0.02 32.71
N LYS A 609 32.66 0.05 33.83
CA LYS A 609 32.39 0.96 34.91
C LYS A 609 33.63 1.84 35.11
N ASP A 610 33.46 3.16 35.01
CA ASP A 610 34.51 4.17 35.13
C ASP A 610 35.78 3.83 34.30
N GLY A 611 35.56 3.34 33.07
CA GLY A 611 36.60 2.98 32.11
C GLY A 611 37.19 1.57 32.27
N ALA A 612 36.90 0.86 33.37
CA ALA A 612 37.35 -0.53 33.56
C ALA A 612 36.26 -1.51 33.04
N ILE A 613 36.67 -2.49 32.23
CA ILE A 613 35.76 -3.55 31.74
C ILE A 613 35.27 -4.35 32.94
N TYR A 614 33.97 -4.33 33.16
CA TYR A 614 33.28 -5.07 34.19
C TYR A 614 32.86 -6.46 33.74
N LYS A 615 32.30 -6.55 32.52
CA LYS A 615 31.81 -7.80 31.92
C LYS A 615 31.85 -7.79 30.41
N THR A 616 32.21 -8.92 29.83
CA THR A 616 32.09 -9.18 28.38
C THR A 616 31.07 -10.31 28.15
N ILE A 617 30.15 -10.12 27.22
CA ILE A 617 29.09 -11.08 26.88
C ILE A 617 29.15 -11.33 25.38
N ASN A 618 29.25 -12.59 25.00
CA ASN A 618 29.15 -13.02 23.60
C ASN A 618 27.74 -13.53 23.34
N LEU A 619 27.17 -13.19 22.17
CA LEU A 619 25.84 -13.59 21.75
C LEU A 619 25.92 -14.32 20.42
N GLU A 620 25.03 -15.29 20.26
CA GLU A 620 24.80 -15.96 18.99
C GLU A 620 23.61 -15.32 18.26
N THR A 621 23.63 -15.36 16.93
CA THR A 621 22.53 -14.89 16.10
C THR A 621 21.72 -16.09 15.63
N ASP A 622 20.40 -16.03 15.79
CA ASP A 622 19.48 -17.01 15.24
C ASP A 622 18.82 -16.42 13.97
N ASP A 623 19.12 -17.02 12.83
CA ASP A 623 18.57 -16.62 11.53
C ASP A 623 17.19 -17.24 11.24
N SER A 624 16.74 -18.19 12.06
CA SER A 624 15.46 -18.88 11.87
C SER A 624 14.25 -18.10 12.42
N VAL A 625 14.49 -16.96 13.07
CA VAL A 625 13.44 -16.13 13.63
C VAL A 625 12.64 -15.42 12.55
N GLU A 626 11.38 -15.80 12.40
CA GLU A 626 10.48 -15.27 11.35
C GLU A 626 9.73 -14.00 11.79
N LYS A 627 9.12 -14.00 12.98
CA LYS A 627 8.22 -12.93 13.46
C LYS A 627 8.90 -11.86 14.32
N GLY A 628 10.19 -12.00 14.59
CA GLY A 628 10.95 -11.14 15.50
C GLY A 628 11.00 -11.68 16.92
N GLU A 629 12.12 -11.39 17.60
CA GLU A 629 12.41 -11.81 18.97
C GLU A 629 13.11 -10.69 19.73
N LEU A 630 12.78 -10.56 21.02
CA LEU A 630 13.46 -9.68 21.96
C LEU A 630 14.57 -10.46 22.70
N VAL A 631 15.82 -10.12 22.39
CA VAL A 631 17.00 -10.70 23.06
C VAL A 631 17.34 -9.86 24.27
N LYS A 632 17.02 -10.36 25.47
CA LYS A 632 17.25 -9.68 26.75
C LYS A 632 18.55 -10.13 27.38
N ILE A 633 19.33 -9.18 27.87
CA ILE A 633 20.56 -9.39 28.67
C ILE A 633 20.36 -8.79 30.04
N THR A 634 20.69 -9.57 31.07
CA THR A 634 20.66 -9.14 32.44
C THR A 634 22.03 -9.33 33.05
N THR A 635 22.57 -8.31 33.70
CA THR A 635 23.89 -8.37 34.37
C THR A 635 23.82 -7.68 35.68
N PRO A 636 24.15 -8.39 36.81
CA PRO A 636 24.28 -7.75 38.13
C PRO A 636 25.48 -6.80 38.12
N ILE A 637 25.31 -5.63 38.73
CA ILE A 637 26.37 -4.61 38.84
C ILE A 637 26.20 -3.79 40.10
N ASP A 638 27.32 -3.40 40.70
CA ASP A 638 27.36 -2.46 41.79
C ASP A 638 27.75 -1.06 41.30
N LEU A 639 26.80 -0.12 41.40
CA LEU A 639 26.96 1.28 40.98
C LEU A 639 27.33 2.20 42.16
N ASN A 640 27.70 1.66 43.33
CA ASN A 640 28.18 2.49 44.43
C ASN A 640 29.46 3.25 44.00
N ARG A 641 29.40 4.59 44.14
CA ARG A 641 30.49 5.51 43.75
C ARG A 641 30.85 5.51 42.28
N ALA A 642 30.07 4.87 41.43
CA ALA A 642 30.26 4.93 39.98
C ALA A 642 29.87 6.29 39.43
N GLU A 643 30.64 6.80 38.47
CA GLU A 643 30.34 8.03 37.73
C GLU A 643 29.80 7.75 36.35
N LEU A 644 30.31 6.70 35.67
CA LEU A 644 30.02 6.38 34.30
C LEU A 644 29.86 4.88 34.09
N VAL A 645 28.82 4.49 33.38
CA VAL A 645 28.69 3.15 32.76
C VAL A 645 28.76 3.28 31.26
N SER A 646 29.63 2.51 30.63
CA SER A 646 29.71 2.43 29.17
C SER A 646 29.34 1.03 28.69
N ILE A 647 28.54 0.97 27.64
CA ILE A 647 28.10 -0.25 26.96
C ILE A 647 28.60 -0.20 25.54
N LYS A 648 29.58 -1.06 25.24
CA LYS A 648 30.12 -1.15 23.87
C LYS A 648 29.51 -2.34 23.18
N VAL A 649 28.88 -2.13 22.03
CA VAL A 649 28.23 -3.15 21.22
C VAL A 649 28.99 -3.39 19.92
N MET A 650 29.18 -4.67 19.56
CA MET A 650 29.82 -5.10 18.33
C MET A 650 28.81 -5.87 17.47
N GLY A 651 28.44 -5.31 16.31
CA GLY A 651 27.43 -5.86 15.41
C GLY A 651 27.75 -7.24 14.85
N ALA A 652 26.75 -7.92 14.39
CA ALA A 652 26.86 -9.20 13.71
C ALA A 652 27.67 -9.07 12.40
N LYS A 653 28.48 -10.07 12.06
CA LYS A 653 29.25 -10.14 10.82
C LYS A 653 28.37 -10.60 9.64
N LYS A 654 27.35 -9.80 9.32
CA LYS A 654 26.44 -10.08 8.21
C LYS A 654 26.28 -8.87 7.30
N PRO A 655 26.05 -9.06 5.98
CA PRO A 655 25.90 -7.95 5.05
C PRO A 655 24.76 -7.01 5.44
N ARG A 656 25.06 -5.73 5.59
CA ARG A 656 24.10 -4.67 5.94
C ARG A 656 23.34 -4.93 7.25
N ALA A 657 23.91 -5.68 8.18
CA ALA A 657 23.32 -5.90 9.50
C ALA A 657 23.15 -4.58 10.27
N GLN A 658 22.04 -4.46 10.98
CA GLN A 658 21.71 -3.35 11.87
C GLN A 658 21.53 -3.89 13.28
N ILE A 659 21.77 -3.04 14.29
CA ILE A 659 21.46 -3.34 15.67
C ILE A 659 20.27 -2.48 16.08
N GLY A 660 19.18 -3.08 16.56
CA GLY A 660 18.08 -2.39 17.21
C GLY A 660 18.20 -2.55 18.74
N ILE A 661 18.25 -1.44 19.46
CA ILE A 661 18.21 -1.41 20.94
C ILE A 661 16.96 -0.66 21.35
N ASP A 662 16.15 -1.22 22.27
CA ASP A 662 15.00 -0.52 22.82
C ASP A 662 15.26 0.15 24.15
N GLU A 663 15.84 -0.56 25.11
CA GLU A 663 15.96 -0.09 26.48
C GLU A 663 17.30 -0.49 27.11
N ILE A 664 17.87 0.42 27.90
CA ILE A 664 18.95 0.20 28.84
C ILE A 664 18.45 0.63 30.23
N ALA A 665 18.12 -0.33 31.07
CA ALA A 665 17.54 -0.09 32.38
C ALA A 665 18.47 -0.54 33.52
N PHE A 666 18.36 0.12 34.64
CA PHE A 666 18.95 -0.35 35.91
C PHE A 666 17.88 -0.52 36.97
N VAL A 667 17.74 -1.74 37.46
CA VAL A 667 16.76 -2.15 38.47
C VAL A 667 17.51 -2.59 39.70
N PRO A 668 17.33 -1.89 40.84
CA PRO A 668 18.00 -2.22 42.11
C PRO A 668 17.50 -3.49 42.75
#